data_2ef011a5dcbf5576b0ca2b4c14643adc
#
_entry.id   2ef011a5dcbf5576b0ca2b4c14643adc
#
_cell.length_a   1.000
_cell.length_b   1.000
_cell.length_c   1.000
_cell.angle_alpha   90.00
_cell.angle_beta   90.00
_cell.angle_gamma   90.00
#
_symmetry.space_group_name_H-M   'P 1'
#
loop_
_entity.id
_entity.type
_entity.pdbx_description
1 polymer ?
#
loop_
_entity_poly.entity_id
_entity_poly.type
_entity_poly.pdbx_seq_one_letter_code
_entity_poly.pdbx_strand_id
1 'polypeptide(L)'
;MQKSNLVLRIWAVLALMLMLSIGSTVSAQTQDVDKMVVTLSMKQIDMKTFLDEVSKQTGLQFDVSPELLSQAEKVNIDAQAQPVRAVLGQVFNKTGFSYSIDGNSVKLVRKPTQEKRKGVYGQVTDKDGLPLPGVTIRMKGFNGGYITNLDGQYEINTDLPEVTLTFNYIGYKPLEKKVKNGTAGNFTMQEDVGELGEVVVTGFATKNRNSFTGSQVSIKKDELLSVGTKNVLTSLANFVPGLSVLEDNLGGSDPNKIADINIRGRATFSGQANLPVFVVDGSQVKVDYVNDMDMNDIESITVLKDASASALYGAKASAGVIVITTKALKGGKLRFNYNGTLRLSTPDLSDYKLLSASQKLEYERLAGLYTATNLADQYALQNKYAYYYNQIQDGVTTDWIKKPLRNAVSSQHSVSIDGGDEHARYNLGVRYGDEEGVMKGSSRERLSTNFKLSYNLSGKFFISNTATISSVKSTQSPYGDFSEWVKQNPYEYPYDEYGALKPKLNYDLSNPLYEASLGSFNRGNTLDVLNTTTLQLWLGEKFRIDGDFSIQKTKYEGRNFVSPFSADQIKNVADVSRRGSLTETFTSTTTYQGKLMVSYNNYIFSKLFLTTMAGATIESNSVDGSRYGSVGYYSDNVAHPLLAGNYPTGKPGGVDNKYNGAGFFVN
;
A
#
# COMPACT_ATOMS: atom_id res chain seq x y z
N MET A 1 16.44 24.30 -13.81
CA MET A 1 16.42 23.64 -15.13
C MET A 1 16.33 22.08 -15.09
N GLN A 2 16.47 21.41 -13.93
CA GLN A 2 16.38 19.92 -13.85
C GLN A 2 14.97 19.33 -13.63
N LYS A 3 13.99 20.11 -13.19
CA LYS A 3 12.61 19.64 -12.99
C LYS A 3 11.85 19.32 -14.30
N SER A 4 12.22 19.91 -15.43
CA SER A 4 11.54 19.64 -16.72
C SER A 4 11.88 18.28 -17.34
N ASN A 5 13.03 17.70 -17.01
CA ASN A 5 13.47 16.44 -17.62
C ASN A 5 12.79 15.19 -17.04
N LEU A 6 12.27 15.24 -15.82
CA LEU A 6 11.59 14.09 -15.20
C LEU A 6 10.16 13.96 -15.73
N VAL A 7 9.45 15.07 -15.85
CA VAL A 7 8.11 15.11 -16.45
C VAL A 7 8.18 14.66 -17.92
N LEU A 8 9.19 15.11 -18.66
CA LEU A 8 9.42 14.66 -20.06
C LEU A 8 9.73 13.16 -20.14
N ARG A 9 10.48 12.61 -19.18
CA ARG A 9 10.77 11.15 -19.11
C ARG A 9 9.54 10.33 -18.77
N ILE A 10 8.67 10.82 -17.89
CA ILE A 10 7.40 10.17 -17.57
C ILE A 10 6.45 10.20 -18.77
N TRP A 11 6.38 11.32 -19.50
CA TRP A 11 5.62 11.42 -20.75
C TRP A 11 6.21 10.54 -21.86
N ALA A 12 7.53 10.40 -21.92
CA ALA A 12 8.20 9.51 -22.87
C ALA A 12 7.92 8.03 -22.56
N VAL A 13 7.88 7.62 -21.30
CA VAL A 13 7.53 6.24 -20.89
C VAL A 13 6.04 5.98 -21.12
N LEU A 14 5.17 6.93 -20.83
CA LEU A 14 3.74 6.85 -21.16
C LEU A 14 3.49 6.82 -22.67
N ALA A 15 4.21 7.63 -23.44
CA ALA A 15 4.15 7.61 -24.90
C ALA A 15 4.70 6.31 -25.49
N LEU A 16 5.77 5.75 -24.90
CA LEU A 16 6.32 4.44 -25.30
C LEU A 16 5.36 3.29 -24.98
N MET A 17 4.67 3.31 -23.83
CA MET A 17 3.60 2.35 -23.51
C MET A 17 2.39 2.53 -24.41
N LEU A 18 2.04 3.76 -24.80
CA LEU A 18 0.97 4.03 -25.76
C LEU A 18 1.37 3.58 -27.19
N MET A 19 2.62 3.72 -27.59
CA MET A 19 3.11 3.25 -28.90
C MET A 19 3.24 1.72 -28.96
N LEU A 20 3.49 1.02 -27.86
CA LEU A 20 3.48 -0.45 -27.80
C LEU A 20 2.06 -1.03 -27.86
N SER A 21 1.03 -0.23 -27.59
CA SER A 21 -0.37 -0.62 -27.78
C SER A 21 -0.92 -0.39 -29.19
N ILE A 22 -0.16 0.28 -30.08
CA ILE A 22 -0.55 0.56 -31.47
C ILE A 22 0.15 -0.40 -32.47
N GLY A 23 0.80 -1.45 -31.95
CA GLY A 23 1.40 -2.51 -32.73
C GLY A 23 0.37 -3.51 -33.27
N SER A 24 0.01 -3.33 -34.56
CA SER A 24 -0.70 -4.29 -35.41
C SER A 24 -2.18 -4.62 -35.10
N THR A 25 -3.06 -3.69 -35.35
CA THR A 25 -4.35 -4.08 -35.90
C THR A 25 -4.19 -4.19 -37.43
N VAL A 26 -3.88 -5.40 -37.90
CA VAL A 26 -4.27 -5.80 -39.25
C VAL A 26 -5.78 -5.78 -39.20
N SER A 27 -6.39 -4.74 -39.74
CA SER A 27 -7.82 -4.64 -39.97
C SER A 27 -8.18 -5.63 -41.05
N ALA A 28 -8.46 -6.87 -40.68
CA ALA A 28 -9.36 -7.68 -41.47
C ALA A 28 -10.70 -6.94 -41.41
N GLN A 29 -11.22 -6.50 -42.54
CA GLN A 29 -12.59 -6.00 -42.65
C GLN A 29 -13.52 -7.13 -42.17
N THR A 30 -13.89 -7.11 -40.90
CA THR A 30 -14.99 -7.91 -40.38
C THR A 30 -16.27 -7.32 -40.98
N GLN A 31 -16.82 -8.00 -41.96
CA GLN A 31 -18.17 -7.70 -42.44
C GLN A 31 -19.11 -7.79 -41.21
N ASP A 32 -19.88 -6.74 -41.00
CA ASP A 32 -20.80 -6.65 -39.86
C ASP A 32 -21.93 -7.68 -40.07
N VAL A 33 -21.83 -8.82 -39.40
CA VAL A 33 -22.76 -9.96 -39.53
C VAL A 33 -24.21 -9.55 -39.22
N ASP A 34 -24.40 -8.51 -38.44
CA ASP A 34 -25.72 -8.00 -38.05
C ASP A 34 -26.42 -7.27 -39.20
N LYS A 35 -25.71 -6.88 -40.26
CA LYS A 35 -26.24 -6.26 -41.48
C LYS A 35 -26.43 -7.23 -42.65
N MET A 36 -25.99 -8.49 -42.52
CA MET A 36 -26.16 -9.50 -43.56
C MET A 36 -27.61 -9.99 -43.58
N VAL A 37 -28.23 -9.96 -44.72
CA VAL A 37 -29.59 -10.47 -44.93
C VAL A 37 -29.57 -11.69 -45.88
N VAL A 38 -30.46 -12.63 -45.61
CA VAL A 38 -30.63 -13.83 -46.45
C VAL A 38 -32.09 -13.99 -46.92
N THR A 39 -32.23 -14.55 -48.11
CA THR A 39 -33.55 -14.88 -48.67
C THR A 39 -33.58 -16.37 -48.92
N LEU A 40 -34.37 -17.09 -48.14
CA LEU A 40 -34.46 -18.57 -48.17
C LEU A 40 -35.92 -18.99 -48.11
N SER A 41 -36.35 -19.81 -49.09
CA SER A 41 -37.65 -20.47 -49.05
C SER A 41 -37.45 -21.96 -49.27
N MET A 42 -37.37 -22.72 -48.17
CA MET A 42 -36.95 -24.12 -48.19
C MET A 42 -37.84 -24.97 -47.28
N LYS A 43 -38.26 -26.15 -47.78
CA LYS A 43 -39.07 -27.09 -47.00
C LYS A 43 -38.43 -28.48 -46.99
N GLN A 44 -38.35 -29.11 -45.82
CA GLN A 44 -37.88 -30.47 -45.60
C GLN A 44 -36.45 -30.78 -46.14
N ILE A 45 -35.54 -29.77 -46.02
CA ILE A 45 -34.14 -29.92 -46.42
C ILE A 45 -33.27 -30.40 -45.24
N ASP A 46 -32.14 -31.00 -45.56
CA ASP A 46 -31.15 -31.34 -44.53
C ASP A 46 -30.37 -30.11 -44.04
N MET A 47 -29.85 -30.21 -42.84
CA MET A 47 -29.10 -29.11 -42.20
C MET A 47 -27.88 -28.67 -43.03
N LYS A 48 -27.22 -29.61 -43.72
CA LYS A 48 -26.05 -29.29 -44.52
C LYS A 48 -26.42 -28.38 -45.69
N THR A 49 -27.47 -28.72 -46.43
CA THR A 49 -27.98 -27.90 -47.56
C THR A 49 -28.42 -26.52 -47.12
N PHE A 50 -29.01 -26.40 -45.90
CA PHE A 50 -29.36 -25.11 -45.30
C PHE A 50 -28.11 -24.27 -45.02
N LEU A 51 -27.07 -24.85 -44.37
CA LEU A 51 -25.84 -24.14 -44.05
C LEU A 51 -25.05 -23.74 -45.29
N ASP A 52 -25.01 -24.61 -46.31
CA ASP A 52 -24.33 -24.32 -47.57
C ASP A 52 -24.98 -23.13 -48.29
N GLU A 53 -26.32 -23.04 -48.29
CA GLU A 53 -27.03 -21.92 -48.93
C GLU A 53 -26.87 -20.61 -48.17
N VAL A 54 -26.91 -20.65 -46.82
CA VAL A 54 -26.57 -19.45 -45.99
C VAL A 54 -25.13 -19.02 -46.21
N SER A 55 -24.18 -19.96 -46.28
CA SER A 55 -22.78 -19.69 -46.58
C SER A 55 -22.61 -19.02 -47.95
N LYS A 56 -23.31 -19.50 -48.94
CA LYS A 56 -23.26 -18.97 -50.33
C LYS A 56 -23.75 -17.52 -50.41
N GLN A 57 -24.80 -17.17 -49.66
CA GLN A 57 -25.39 -15.81 -49.67
C GLN A 57 -24.66 -14.82 -48.79
N THR A 58 -23.99 -15.28 -47.71
CA THR A 58 -23.38 -14.41 -46.68
C THR A 58 -21.85 -14.48 -46.61
N GLY A 59 -21.24 -15.54 -47.19
CA GLY A 59 -19.81 -15.80 -47.07
C GLY A 59 -19.38 -16.32 -45.68
N LEU A 60 -20.34 -16.64 -44.79
CA LEU A 60 -20.04 -17.23 -43.47
C LEU A 60 -19.55 -18.67 -43.64
N GLN A 61 -18.54 -19.03 -42.89
CA GLN A 61 -18.01 -20.42 -42.85
C GLN A 61 -18.56 -21.12 -41.61
N PHE A 62 -19.17 -22.30 -41.80
CA PHE A 62 -19.74 -23.09 -40.73
C PHE A 62 -18.78 -24.21 -40.31
N ASP A 63 -18.27 -24.14 -39.07
CA ASP A 63 -17.47 -25.21 -38.46
C ASP A 63 -18.40 -26.19 -37.72
N VAL A 64 -18.68 -27.31 -38.37
CA VAL A 64 -19.64 -28.35 -37.92
C VAL A 64 -19.10 -29.73 -38.20
N SER A 65 -19.07 -30.60 -37.17
CA SER A 65 -18.67 -31.98 -37.38
C SER A 65 -19.70 -32.76 -38.25
N PRO A 66 -19.25 -33.67 -39.13
CA PRO A 66 -20.13 -34.49 -39.96
C PRO A 66 -21.18 -35.32 -39.17
N GLU A 67 -20.82 -35.70 -37.94
CA GLU A 67 -21.68 -36.46 -37.02
C GLU A 67 -22.87 -35.62 -36.53
N LEU A 68 -22.65 -34.34 -36.29
CA LEU A 68 -23.72 -33.42 -35.90
C LEU A 68 -24.71 -33.15 -37.03
N LEU A 69 -24.21 -33.06 -38.24
CA LEU A 69 -25.05 -32.85 -39.44
C LEU A 69 -25.98 -34.04 -39.73
N SER A 70 -25.49 -35.28 -39.52
CA SER A 70 -26.28 -36.50 -39.77
C SER A 70 -27.42 -36.72 -38.77
N GLN A 71 -27.35 -36.10 -37.58
CA GLN A 71 -28.33 -36.22 -36.51
C GLN A 71 -29.31 -35.04 -36.43
N ALA A 72 -29.18 -34.05 -37.34
CA ALA A 72 -30.01 -32.85 -37.33
C ALA A 72 -31.40 -33.14 -37.97
N GLU A 73 -32.46 -32.61 -37.39
CA GLU A 73 -33.80 -32.63 -37.95
C GLU A 73 -33.85 -31.80 -39.24
N LYS A 74 -34.77 -32.15 -40.14
CA LYS A 74 -34.98 -31.45 -41.39
C LYS A 74 -35.47 -30.03 -41.16
N VAL A 75 -34.90 -29.09 -41.89
CA VAL A 75 -35.15 -27.64 -41.74
C VAL A 75 -36.31 -27.21 -42.64
N ASN A 76 -37.21 -26.42 -42.06
CA ASN A 76 -38.23 -25.69 -42.78
C ASN A 76 -38.06 -24.21 -42.51
N ILE A 77 -37.78 -23.40 -43.51
CA ILE A 77 -37.56 -21.96 -43.39
C ILE A 77 -38.15 -21.22 -44.58
N ASP A 78 -38.80 -20.09 -44.27
CA ASP A 78 -39.24 -19.10 -45.26
C ASP A 78 -38.84 -17.71 -44.73
N ALA A 79 -37.80 -17.14 -45.29
CA ALA A 79 -37.19 -15.88 -44.87
C ALA A 79 -36.98 -15.02 -46.12
N GLN A 80 -37.65 -13.86 -46.15
CA GLN A 80 -37.53 -12.87 -47.22
C GLN A 80 -36.71 -11.70 -46.71
N ALA A 81 -35.47 -11.53 -47.18
CA ALA A 81 -34.54 -10.48 -46.79
C ALA A 81 -34.43 -10.27 -45.26
N GLN A 82 -34.33 -11.38 -44.49
CA GLN A 82 -34.20 -11.34 -43.03
C GLN A 82 -32.73 -11.32 -42.59
N PRO A 83 -32.41 -10.67 -41.49
CA PRO A 83 -31.06 -10.70 -40.93
C PRO A 83 -30.61 -12.14 -40.68
N VAL A 84 -29.38 -12.46 -41.07
CA VAL A 84 -28.84 -13.83 -40.98
C VAL A 84 -28.89 -14.37 -39.55
N ARG A 85 -28.61 -13.55 -38.55
CA ARG A 85 -28.69 -13.92 -37.14
C ARG A 85 -30.09 -14.35 -36.70
N ALA A 86 -31.13 -13.68 -37.20
CA ALA A 86 -32.52 -14.05 -36.93
C ALA A 86 -32.88 -15.39 -37.55
N VAL A 87 -32.46 -15.64 -38.81
CA VAL A 87 -32.68 -16.89 -39.51
C VAL A 87 -31.95 -18.06 -38.84
N LEU A 88 -30.68 -17.89 -38.48
CA LEU A 88 -29.91 -18.90 -37.73
C LEU A 88 -30.55 -19.17 -36.37
N GLY A 89 -31.01 -18.13 -35.67
CA GLY A 89 -31.72 -18.27 -34.39
C GLY A 89 -33.01 -19.05 -34.49
N GLN A 90 -33.83 -18.82 -35.55
CA GLN A 90 -35.06 -19.55 -35.77
C GLN A 90 -34.83 -21.04 -36.04
N VAL A 91 -33.83 -21.41 -36.84
CA VAL A 91 -33.50 -22.78 -37.16
C VAL A 91 -32.87 -23.50 -35.96
N PHE A 92 -31.86 -22.91 -35.34
CA PHE A 92 -31.13 -23.59 -34.28
C PHE A 92 -31.90 -23.69 -32.96
N ASN A 93 -32.80 -22.75 -32.66
CA ASN A 93 -33.67 -22.88 -31.50
C ASN A 93 -34.63 -24.08 -31.61
N LYS A 94 -35.04 -24.46 -32.84
CA LYS A 94 -35.94 -25.61 -33.09
C LYS A 94 -35.19 -26.94 -33.17
N THR A 95 -33.92 -26.92 -33.58
CA THR A 95 -33.14 -28.13 -33.85
C THR A 95 -32.19 -28.54 -32.71
N GLY A 96 -32.21 -27.86 -31.58
CA GLY A 96 -31.41 -28.22 -30.37
C GLY A 96 -29.92 -27.90 -30.49
N PHE A 97 -29.54 -26.99 -31.40
CA PHE A 97 -28.18 -26.49 -31.52
C PHE A 97 -28.03 -25.11 -30.92
N SER A 98 -26.83 -24.79 -30.42
CA SER A 98 -26.35 -23.44 -30.13
C SER A 98 -25.21 -23.09 -31.07
N TYR A 99 -25.01 -21.81 -31.32
CA TYR A 99 -23.95 -21.32 -32.19
C TYR A 99 -23.26 -20.10 -31.61
N SER A 100 -22.01 -19.97 -31.96
CA SER A 100 -21.22 -18.75 -31.70
C SER A 100 -20.64 -18.24 -33.00
N ILE A 101 -20.63 -16.93 -33.20
CA ILE A 101 -20.05 -16.26 -34.37
C ILE A 101 -18.79 -15.56 -33.95
N ASP A 102 -17.67 -15.90 -34.60
CA ASP A 102 -16.38 -15.25 -34.39
C ASP A 102 -15.85 -14.82 -35.79
N GLY A 103 -15.91 -13.50 -36.03
CA GLY A 103 -15.62 -12.93 -37.34
C GLY A 103 -16.55 -13.51 -38.42
N ASN A 104 -15.99 -14.22 -39.40
CA ASN A 104 -16.72 -14.87 -40.50
C ASN A 104 -16.97 -16.37 -40.26
N SER A 105 -16.59 -16.91 -39.10
CA SER A 105 -16.76 -18.32 -38.73
C SER A 105 -17.93 -18.49 -37.75
N VAL A 106 -18.80 -19.45 -38.04
CA VAL A 106 -19.93 -19.85 -37.19
C VAL A 106 -19.69 -21.27 -36.70
N LYS A 107 -19.44 -21.41 -35.39
CA LYS A 107 -19.26 -22.71 -34.77
C LYS A 107 -20.57 -23.20 -34.19
N LEU A 108 -21.00 -24.40 -34.60
CA LEU A 108 -22.18 -25.08 -34.07
C LEU A 108 -21.77 -26.09 -33.00
N VAL A 109 -22.51 -26.08 -31.89
CA VAL A 109 -22.40 -27.08 -30.83
C VAL A 109 -23.81 -27.55 -30.44
N ARG A 110 -23.94 -28.81 -30.07
CA ARG A 110 -25.20 -29.32 -29.54
C ARG A 110 -25.50 -28.66 -28.23
N LYS A 111 -26.70 -28.12 -28.00
CA LYS A 111 -27.13 -27.70 -26.65
C LYS A 111 -26.99 -28.93 -25.77
N PRO A 112 -26.25 -28.85 -24.62
CA PRO A 112 -26.20 -29.99 -23.73
C PRO A 112 -27.65 -30.33 -23.34
N THR A 113 -28.06 -31.54 -23.63
CA THR A 113 -29.30 -32.11 -23.10
C THR A 113 -29.13 -32.02 -21.60
N GLN A 114 -29.98 -31.27 -20.90
CA GLN A 114 -29.98 -31.27 -19.43
C GLN A 114 -30.28 -32.70 -18.99
N GLU A 115 -29.23 -33.49 -18.77
CA GLU A 115 -29.36 -34.64 -17.88
C GLU A 115 -29.90 -34.04 -16.57
N LYS A 116 -31.02 -34.53 -16.08
CA LYS A 116 -31.54 -34.14 -14.77
C LYS A 116 -30.44 -34.44 -13.77
N ARG A 117 -29.69 -33.43 -13.40
CA ARG A 117 -28.70 -33.53 -12.30
C ARG A 117 -29.48 -33.97 -11.08
N LYS A 118 -29.15 -35.13 -10.54
CA LYS A 118 -29.68 -35.57 -9.26
C LYS A 118 -29.02 -34.74 -8.19
N GLY A 119 -29.80 -33.95 -7.46
CA GLY A 119 -29.27 -33.10 -6.38
C GLY A 119 -29.70 -31.63 -6.51
N VAL A 120 -29.31 -30.85 -5.55
CA VAL A 120 -29.56 -29.40 -5.47
C VAL A 120 -28.24 -28.67 -5.69
N TYR A 121 -28.21 -27.76 -6.64
CA TYR A 121 -27.02 -26.99 -7.00
C TYR A 121 -27.40 -25.53 -7.22
N GLY A 122 -26.39 -24.63 -7.15
CA GLY A 122 -26.63 -23.22 -7.40
C GLY A 122 -25.44 -22.35 -7.03
N GLN A 123 -25.67 -21.05 -7.03
CA GLN A 123 -24.67 -20.04 -6.70
C GLN A 123 -25.21 -19.11 -5.62
N VAL A 124 -24.34 -18.72 -4.69
CA VAL A 124 -24.61 -17.72 -3.66
C VAL A 124 -23.82 -16.46 -3.97
N THR A 125 -24.51 -15.33 -4.04
CA THR A 125 -23.92 -14.01 -4.34
C THR A 125 -24.26 -13.01 -3.24
N ASP A 126 -23.55 -11.89 -3.22
CA ASP A 126 -23.94 -10.69 -2.45
C ASP A 126 -24.97 -9.84 -3.25
N LYS A 127 -25.35 -8.68 -2.68
CA LYS A 127 -26.27 -7.71 -3.30
C LYS A 127 -25.76 -7.12 -4.62
N ASP A 128 -24.42 -7.07 -4.81
CA ASP A 128 -23.77 -6.53 -5.99
C ASP A 128 -23.53 -7.59 -7.06
N GLY A 129 -24.02 -8.84 -6.82
CA GLY A 129 -23.88 -9.98 -7.71
C GLY A 129 -22.51 -10.66 -7.63
N LEU A 130 -21.66 -10.28 -6.67
CA LEU A 130 -20.36 -10.93 -6.47
C LEU A 130 -20.54 -12.30 -5.80
N PRO A 131 -19.86 -13.36 -6.27
CA PRO A 131 -19.95 -14.68 -5.65
C PRO A 131 -19.40 -14.66 -4.22
N LEU A 132 -20.08 -15.39 -3.33
CA LEU A 132 -19.69 -15.54 -1.93
C LEU A 132 -19.05 -16.92 -1.70
N PRO A 133 -17.70 -17.01 -1.65
CA PRO A 133 -17.00 -18.24 -1.33
C PRO A 133 -17.03 -18.51 0.18
N GLY A 134 -17.11 -19.80 0.56
CA GLY A 134 -17.04 -20.19 1.96
C GLY A 134 -18.37 -20.05 2.73
N VAL A 135 -19.50 -19.83 2.05
CA VAL A 135 -20.83 -19.86 2.67
C VAL A 135 -21.11 -21.28 3.15
N THR A 136 -21.38 -21.43 4.43
CA THR A 136 -21.76 -22.72 5.02
C THR A 136 -23.23 -23.01 4.74
N ILE A 137 -23.52 -24.15 4.14
CA ILE A 137 -24.86 -24.59 3.78
C ILE A 137 -25.22 -25.81 4.61
N ARG A 138 -26.33 -25.75 5.32
CA ARG A 138 -26.88 -26.89 6.10
C ARG A 138 -28.20 -27.34 5.48
N MET A 139 -28.37 -28.62 5.35
CA MET A 139 -29.63 -29.22 4.97
C MET A 139 -30.39 -29.65 6.23
N LYS A 140 -31.64 -29.19 6.38
CA LYS A 140 -32.49 -29.49 7.56
C LYS A 140 -32.77 -30.99 7.62
N GLY A 141 -32.47 -31.60 8.78
CA GLY A 141 -32.66 -33.05 8.98
C GLY A 141 -31.46 -33.93 8.60
N PHE A 142 -30.33 -33.32 8.16
CA PHE A 142 -29.09 -34.05 7.82
C PHE A 142 -27.90 -33.59 8.65
N ASN A 143 -27.06 -34.53 9.04
CA ASN A 143 -25.84 -34.28 9.82
C ASN A 143 -24.62 -34.03 8.89
N GLY A 144 -24.68 -33.01 8.09
CA GLY A 144 -23.58 -32.60 7.19
C GLY A 144 -23.68 -31.13 6.85
N GLY A 145 -22.54 -30.49 6.58
CA GLY A 145 -22.44 -29.14 6.07
C GLY A 145 -21.73 -29.13 4.74
N TYR A 146 -22.18 -28.29 3.84
CA TYR A 146 -21.55 -28.01 2.54
C TYR A 146 -21.03 -26.59 2.57
N ILE A 147 -20.04 -26.30 1.72
CA ILE A 147 -19.44 -24.97 1.63
C ILE A 147 -19.41 -24.54 0.17
N THR A 148 -19.75 -23.29 -0.12
CA THR A 148 -19.61 -22.75 -1.47
C THR A 148 -18.15 -22.66 -1.85
N ASN A 149 -17.86 -22.99 -3.13
CA ASN A 149 -16.52 -22.81 -3.72
C ASN A 149 -16.20 -21.32 -3.93
N LEU A 150 -15.04 -21.02 -4.54
CA LEU A 150 -14.59 -19.63 -4.76
C LEU A 150 -15.51 -18.83 -5.71
N ASP A 151 -16.26 -19.52 -6.55
CA ASP A 151 -17.27 -18.92 -7.43
C ASP A 151 -18.65 -18.83 -6.75
N GLY A 152 -18.71 -19.05 -5.43
CA GLY A 152 -19.96 -19.07 -4.69
C GLY A 152 -20.88 -20.25 -5.01
N GLN A 153 -20.40 -21.25 -5.77
CA GLN A 153 -21.23 -22.37 -6.24
C GLN A 153 -21.27 -23.50 -5.19
N TYR A 154 -22.39 -24.20 -5.17
CA TYR A 154 -22.58 -25.37 -4.33
C TYR A 154 -23.31 -26.48 -5.09
N GLU A 155 -23.03 -27.72 -4.71
CA GLU A 155 -23.71 -28.91 -5.20
C GLU A 155 -23.93 -29.88 -4.02
N ILE A 156 -25.18 -30.31 -3.85
CA ILE A 156 -25.64 -31.19 -2.75
C ILE A 156 -26.35 -32.36 -3.35
N ASN A 157 -25.74 -33.53 -3.30
CA ASN A 157 -26.36 -34.76 -3.76
C ASN A 157 -27.43 -35.23 -2.76
N THR A 158 -28.68 -35.34 -3.22
CA THR A 158 -29.81 -35.82 -2.45
C THR A 158 -30.86 -36.45 -3.34
N ASP A 159 -31.53 -37.51 -2.83
CA ASP A 159 -32.66 -38.15 -3.52
C ASP A 159 -34.02 -37.59 -3.04
N LEU A 160 -34.00 -36.65 -2.06
CA LEU A 160 -35.22 -36.00 -1.57
C LEU A 160 -35.81 -35.08 -2.65
N PRO A 161 -37.12 -35.06 -2.87
CA PRO A 161 -37.76 -34.23 -3.90
C PRO A 161 -37.64 -32.72 -3.62
N GLU A 162 -37.56 -32.35 -2.37
CA GLU A 162 -37.39 -30.97 -1.90
C GLU A 162 -36.57 -30.96 -0.59
N VAL A 163 -35.63 -30.02 -0.47
CA VAL A 163 -34.79 -29.83 0.72
C VAL A 163 -34.84 -28.40 1.21
N THR A 164 -34.75 -28.22 2.50
CA THR A 164 -34.60 -26.89 3.13
C THR A 164 -33.13 -26.68 3.42
N LEU A 165 -32.53 -25.66 2.82
CA LEU A 165 -31.15 -25.28 2.98
C LEU A 165 -31.05 -24.01 3.80
N THR A 166 -30.13 -23.98 4.77
CA THR A 166 -29.79 -22.80 5.57
C THR A 166 -28.38 -22.38 5.19
N PHE A 167 -28.25 -21.19 4.68
CA PHE A 167 -27.00 -20.57 4.28
C PHE A 167 -26.52 -19.65 5.41
N ASN A 168 -25.31 -19.85 5.89
CA ASN A 168 -24.67 -19.01 6.90
C ASN A 168 -23.34 -18.52 6.38
N TYR A 169 -23.13 -17.21 6.45
CA TYR A 169 -21.87 -16.57 6.11
C TYR A 169 -21.59 -15.43 7.06
N ILE A 170 -20.34 -15.27 7.45
CA ILE A 170 -19.93 -14.22 8.40
C ILE A 170 -20.19 -12.86 7.76
N GLY A 171 -20.95 -12.00 8.46
CA GLY A 171 -21.33 -10.68 7.98
C GLY A 171 -22.61 -10.65 7.13
N TYR A 172 -23.31 -11.78 6.99
CA TYR A 172 -24.56 -11.86 6.26
C TYR A 172 -25.67 -12.47 7.10
N LYS A 173 -26.91 -12.05 6.87
CA LYS A 173 -28.10 -12.63 7.51
C LYS A 173 -28.25 -14.08 7.11
N PRO A 174 -28.50 -15.00 8.07
CA PRO A 174 -28.82 -16.38 7.75
C PRO A 174 -30.00 -16.44 6.78
N LEU A 175 -29.84 -17.21 5.70
CA LEU A 175 -30.86 -17.36 4.67
C LEU A 175 -31.37 -18.80 4.66
N GLU A 176 -32.66 -19.01 4.91
CA GLU A 176 -33.31 -20.32 4.79
C GLU A 176 -34.16 -20.37 3.52
N LYS A 177 -33.94 -21.37 2.67
CA LYS A 177 -34.64 -21.56 1.40
C LYS A 177 -34.98 -23.01 1.15
N LYS A 178 -36.17 -23.26 0.59
CA LYS A 178 -36.57 -24.56 0.06
C LYS A 178 -36.18 -24.67 -1.42
N VAL A 179 -35.53 -25.75 -1.77
CA VAL A 179 -35.02 -25.99 -3.13
C VAL A 179 -35.49 -27.38 -3.58
N LYS A 180 -36.04 -27.46 -4.78
CA LYS A 180 -36.46 -28.72 -5.40
C LYS A 180 -35.29 -29.43 -6.02
N ASN A 181 -35.25 -30.75 -5.89
CA ASN A 181 -34.24 -31.59 -6.55
C ASN A 181 -34.24 -31.38 -8.06
N GLY A 182 -33.05 -31.29 -8.67
CA GLY A 182 -32.85 -31.06 -10.09
C GLY A 182 -33.04 -29.61 -10.55
N THR A 183 -33.19 -28.64 -9.60
CA THR A 183 -33.32 -27.22 -9.98
C THR A 183 -32.13 -26.41 -9.47
N ALA A 184 -31.75 -25.38 -10.22
CA ALA A 184 -30.73 -24.43 -9.79
C ALA A 184 -31.30 -23.49 -8.70
N GLY A 185 -30.68 -23.45 -7.54
CA GLY A 185 -31.01 -22.56 -6.43
C GLY A 185 -29.98 -21.44 -6.31
N ASN A 186 -30.11 -20.39 -7.13
CA ASN A 186 -29.26 -19.21 -7.00
C ASN A 186 -29.83 -18.25 -5.97
N PHE A 187 -29.02 -17.82 -4.99
CA PHE A 187 -29.47 -17.01 -3.88
C PHE A 187 -28.54 -15.84 -3.64
N THR A 188 -29.14 -14.68 -3.36
CA THR A 188 -28.42 -13.50 -2.91
C THR A 188 -28.56 -13.37 -1.39
N MET A 189 -27.44 -13.33 -0.69
CA MET A 189 -27.41 -13.07 0.73
C MET A 189 -27.40 -11.57 0.99
N GLN A 190 -28.15 -11.15 2.01
CA GLN A 190 -28.15 -9.75 2.47
C GLN A 190 -27.11 -9.59 3.56
N GLU A 191 -26.28 -8.53 3.45
CA GLU A 191 -25.40 -8.13 4.54
C GLU A 191 -26.21 -7.89 5.82
N ASP A 192 -25.72 -8.41 6.93
CA ASP A 192 -26.30 -8.15 8.24
C ASP A 192 -25.80 -6.79 8.75
N VAL A 193 -26.53 -5.72 8.38
CA VAL A 193 -26.21 -4.34 8.78
C VAL A 193 -26.52 -4.07 10.26
N GLY A 194 -27.16 -5.03 10.91
CA GLY A 194 -27.44 -5.03 12.36
C GLY A 194 -26.54 -6.04 13.08
N GLU A 195 -25.38 -5.60 13.58
CA GLU A 195 -24.30 -6.40 14.16
C GLU A 195 -23.61 -7.33 13.15
N LEU A 196 -22.87 -6.77 12.24
CA LEU A 196 -21.77 -7.46 11.58
C LEU A 196 -20.89 -8.06 12.67
N GLY A 197 -20.87 -9.37 12.79
CA GLY A 197 -19.92 -10.07 13.63
C GLY A 197 -18.51 -9.64 13.15
N GLU A 198 -17.94 -8.67 13.87
CA GLU A 198 -16.65 -8.07 13.52
C GLU A 198 -15.63 -9.20 13.38
N VAL A 199 -15.02 -9.30 12.20
CA VAL A 199 -13.98 -10.30 11.94
C VAL A 199 -12.63 -9.75 12.33
N VAL A 200 -11.83 -10.57 12.99
CA VAL A 200 -10.47 -10.25 13.37
C VAL A 200 -9.53 -10.88 12.35
N VAL A 201 -8.82 -10.06 11.61
CA VAL A 201 -7.75 -10.50 10.71
C VAL A 201 -6.45 -10.52 11.50
N THR A 202 -5.93 -11.71 11.79
CA THR A 202 -4.68 -11.86 12.56
C THR A 202 -3.44 -11.92 11.70
N GLY A 203 -3.58 -11.82 10.36
CA GLY A 203 -2.49 -12.05 9.39
C GLY A 203 -2.17 -13.52 9.16
N PHE A 204 -2.65 -14.42 10.03
CA PHE A 204 -2.58 -15.88 9.85
C PHE A 204 -3.95 -16.48 9.54
N ALA A 205 -5.00 -15.92 10.11
CA ALA A 205 -6.38 -16.36 9.90
C ALA A 205 -7.35 -15.21 10.11
N THR A 206 -8.51 -15.31 9.50
CA THR A 206 -9.67 -14.48 9.80
C THR A 206 -10.54 -15.25 10.79
N LYS A 207 -10.75 -14.70 11.98
CA LYS A 207 -11.57 -15.28 13.06
C LYS A 207 -12.78 -14.39 13.33
N ASN A 208 -13.88 -14.99 13.77
CA ASN A 208 -14.99 -14.21 14.29
C ASN A 208 -14.56 -13.51 15.60
N ARG A 209 -14.92 -12.24 15.79
CA ARG A 209 -14.60 -11.49 17.01
C ARG A 209 -15.03 -12.21 18.29
N ASN A 210 -16.22 -12.82 18.29
CA ASN A 210 -16.75 -13.53 19.45
C ASN A 210 -15.95 -14.80 19.81
N SER A 211 -15.16 -15.33 18.87
CA SER A 211 -14.26 -16.48 19.09
C SER A 211 -12.81 -16.06 19.36
N PHE A 212 -12.53 -14.76 19.36
CA PHE A 212 -11.20 -14.20 19.58
C PHE A 212 -11.09 -13.62 20.99
N THR A 213 -10.21 -14.18 21.81
CA THR A 213 -10.06 -13.79 23.24
C THR A 213 -9.08 -12.65 23.49
N GLY A 214 -8.30 -12.24 22.46
CA GLY A 214 -7.33 -11.15 22.57
C GLY A 214 -7.96 -9.76 22.40
N SER A 215 -7.33 -8.74 23.00
CA SER A 215 -7.72 -7.35 22.79
C SER A 215 -7.26 -6.87 21.41
N GLN A 216 -8.20 -6.46 20.60
CA GLN A 216 -7.97 -5.96 19.25
C GLN A 216 -8.87 -4.76 18.93
N VAL A 217 -8.46 -3.98 17.94
CA VAL A 217 -9.27 -2.94 17.29
C VAL A 217 -9.17 -3.14 15.79
N SER A 218 -10.30 -3.22 15.11
CA SER A 218 -10.36 -3.28 13.64
C SER A 218 -10.98 -1.98 13.11
N ILE A 219 -10.35 -1.39 12.11
CA ILE A 219 -10.73 -0.11 11.53
C ILE A 219 -10.92 -0.33 10.04
N LYS A 220 -12.07 0.05 9.52
CA LYS A 220 -12.37 -0.02 8.09
C LYS A 220 -11.85 1.21 7.36
N LYS A 221 -11.67 1.09 6.06
CA LYS A 221 -11.21 2.15 5.18
C LYS A 221 -11.97 3.47 5.37
N ASP A 222 -13.30 3.43 5.37
CA ASP A 222 -14.13 4.63 5.42
C ASP A 222 -13.96 5.40 6.73
N GLU A 223 -13.79 4.68 7.84
CA GLU A 223 -13.44 5.25 9.14
C GLU A 223 -12.06 5.91 9.08
N LEU A 224 -11.06 5.20 8.52
CA LEU A 224 -9.69 5.71 8.41
C LEU A 224 -9.62 6.99 7.58
N LEU A 225 -10.36 7.07 6.47
CA LEU A 225 -10.40 8.24 5.59
C LEU A 225 -11.17 9.42 6.20
N SER A 226 -12.06 9.19 7.17
CA SER A 226 -12.88 10.25 7.81
C SER A 226 -12.06 11.25 8.61
N VAL A 227 -10.87 10.86 9.09
CA VAL A 227 -9.96 11.72 9.89
C VAL A 227 -8.87 12.39 9.08
N GLY A 228 -8.88 12.23 7.75
CA GLY A 228 -7.93 12.86 6.84
C GLY A 228 -6.91 11.88 6.25
N THR A 229 -6.12 12.38 5.31
CA THR A 229 -5.23 11.57 4.47
C THR A 229 -3.74 11.85 4.71
N LYS A 230 -3.36 12.38 5.89
CA LYS A 230 -1.96 12.75 6.15
C LYS A 230 -1.05 11.52 6.06
N ASN A 231 -1.36 10.50 6.87
CA ASN A 231 -0.57 9.27 6.89
C ASN A 231 -1.35 8.20 7.68
N VAL A 232 -1.15 6.95 7.33
CA VAL A 232 -1.83 5.79 7.94
C VAL A 232 -1.58 5.75 9.45
N LEU A 233 -0.34 5.97 9.88
CA LEU A 233 0.09 5.81 11.27
C LEU A 233 -0.53 6.86 12.20
N THR A 234 -0.52 8.13 11.79
CA THR A 234 -1.13 9.22 12.57
C THR A 234 -2.65 9.10 12.62
N SER A 235 -3.27 8.64 11.54
CA SER A 235 -4.72 8.42 11.50
C SER A 235 -5.15 7.30 12.46
N LEU A 236 -4.35 6.24 12.62
CA LEU A 236 -4.63 5.14 13.55
C LEU A 236 -4.74 5.58 15.01
N ALA A 237 -3.96 6.58 15.43
CA ALA A 237 -3.98 7.07 16.82
C ALA A 237 -5.36 7.55 17.26
N ASN A 238 -6.18 8.04 16.32
CA ASN A 238 -7.53 8.53 16.62
C ASN A 238 -8.54 7.42 16.91
N PHE A 239 -8.28 6.18 16.49
CA PHE A 239 -9.21 5.05 16.59
C PHE A 239 -8.77 3.98 17.58
N VAL A 240 -7.48 3.93 17.92
CA VAL A 240 -6.92 2.83 18.72
C VAL A 240 -6.57 3.30 20.13
N PRO A 241 -7.44 3.04 21.14
CA PRO A 241 -7.11 3.37 22.51
C PRO A 241 -5.82 2.69 22.97
N GLY A 242 -4.88 3.51 23.52
CA GLY A 242 -3.56 3.05 23.96
C GLY A 242 -2.50 2.98 22.85
N LEU A 243 -2.81 3.34 21.62
CA LEU A 243 -1.83 3.66 20.60
C LEU A 243 -1.43 5.13 20.76
N SER A 244 -0.16 5.38 20.93
CA SER A 244 0.42 6.73 20.97
C SER A 244 1.31 6.91 19.74
N VAL A 245 1.05 7.96 19.00
CA VAL A 245 1.87 8.41 17.87
C VAL A 245 2.40 9.79 18.24
N LEU A 246 3.67 9.85 18.64
CA LEU A 246 4.32 11.08 19.07
C LEU A 246 5.05 11.69 17.88
N GLU A 247 4.54 12.80 17.39
CA GLU A 247 5.25 13.59 16.38
C GLU A 247 6.49 14.21 17.00
N ASP A 248 7.60 14.18 16.27
CA ASP A 248 8.84 14.84 16.71
C ASP A 248 8.74 16.36 16.48
N ASN A 249 8.25 17.07 17.48
CA ASN A 249 8.15 18.53 17.43
C ASN A 249 9.52 19.23 17.32
N LEU A 250 10.61 18.54 17.67
CA LEU A 250 11.97 19.09 17.53
C LEU A 250 12.37 19.21 16.06
N GLY A 251 11.88 18.28 15.22
CA GLY A 251 12.14 18.29 13.80
C GLY A 251 11.29 19.25 12.98
N GLY A 252 10.34 19.95 13.59
CA GLY A 252 9.54 20.95 12.89
C GLY A 252 8.70 20.40 11.73
N SER A 253 8.03 19.25 11.90
CA SER A 253 7.18 18.62 10.87
C SER A 253 7.97 18.21 9.60
N ASP A 254 9.16 17.64 9.79
CA ASP A 254 9.98 17.09 8.71
C ASP A 254 9.28 15.87 8.08
N PRO A 255 8.98 15.85 6.76
CA PRO A 255 8.32 14.74 6.10
C PRO A 255 9.18 13.46 6.05
N ASN A 256 10.47 13.56 6.37
CA ASN A 256 11.41 12.44 6.41
C ASN A 256 11.49 11.75 7.78
N LYS A 257 10.91 12.34 8.82
CA LYS A 257 10.85 11.74 10.16
C LYS A 257 9.56 10.95 10.34
N ILE A 258 9.70 9.71 10.77
CA ILE A 258 8.56 8.86 11.16
C ILE A 258 8.27 9.12 12.63
N ALA A 259 7.00 9.32 12.95
CA ALA A 259 6.55 9.51 14.32
C ALA A 259 6.89 8.29 15.20
N ASP A 260 7.18 8.51 16.47
CA ASP A 260 7.42 7.44 17.44
C ASP A 260 6.09 6.77 17.81
N ILE A 261 5.98 5.47 17.54
CA ILE A 261 4.73 4.71 17.66
C ILE A 261 4.86 3.72 18.80
N ASN A 262 3.94 3.78 19.75
CA ASN A 262 3.90 2.88 20.89
C ASN A 262 2.49 2.37 21.15
N ILE A 263 2.35 1.07 21.46
CA ILE A 263 1.10 0.47 21.87
C ILE A 263 1.21 0.17 23.38
N ARG A 264 0.30 0.75 24.18
CA ARG A 264 0.25 0.61 25.65
C ARG A 264 1.53 1.05 26.39
N GLY A 265 2.22 2.06 25.84
CA GLY A 265 3.42 2.62 26.43
C GLY A 265 4.71 1.94 25.98
N ARG A 266 5.84 2.40 26.53
CA ARG A 266 7.16 1.87 26.18
C ARG A 266 7.50 0.67 27.07
N ALA A 267 7.77 -0.46 26.46
CA ALA A 267 8.20 -1.68 27.15
C ALA A 267 9.71 -1.69 27.46
N THR A 268 10.51 -0.90 26.71
CA THR A 268 11.96 -0.86 26.84
C THR A 268 12.47 0.58 26.72
N PHE A 269 13.69 0.84 27.21
CA PHE A 269 14.38 2.12 27.03
C PHE A 269 15.00 2.28 25.62
N SER A 270 15.06 1.20 24.84
CA SER A 270 15.53 1.23 23.45
C SER A 270 14.39 1.62 22.51
N GLY A 271 14.50 2.76 21.82
CA GLY A 271 13.44 3.31 20.97
C GLY A 271 12.91 2.33 19.92
N GLN A 272 13.78 1.64 19.17
CA GLN A 272 13.38 0.73 18.11
C GLN A 272 12.70 -0.56 18.60
N ALA A 273 13.02 -1.02 19.80
CA ALA A 273 12.42 -2.22 20.38
C ALA A 273 10.96 -2.01 20.83
N ASN A 274 10.46 -0.79 20.84
CA ASN A 274 9.08 -0.47 21.18
C ASN A 274 8.15 -0.34 19.96
N LEU A 275 8.69 -0.45 18.73
CA LEU A 275 7.86 -0.39 17.53
C LEU A 275 7.02 -1.67 17.39
N PRO A 276 5.71 -1.57 17.08
CA PRO A 276 4.91 -2.73 16.77
C PRO A 276 5.37 -3.39 15.48
N VAL A 277 5.07 -4.67 15.33
CA VAL A 277 5.27 -5.39 14.07
C VAL A 277 4.19 -4.96 13.08
N PHE A 278 4.60 -4.60 11.87
CA PHE A 278 3.68 -4.29 10.77
C PHE A 278 3.58 -5.46 9.82
N VAL A 279 2.36 -5.83 9.47
CA VAL A 279 2.06 -6.93 8.56
C VAL A 279 1.12 -6.43 7.48
N VAL A 280 1.49 -6.59 6.22
CA VAL A 280 0.67 -6.22 5.06
C VAL A 280 0.39 -7.48 4.24
N ASP A 281 -0.87 -7.82 4.07
CA ASP A 281 -1.33 -9.02 3.35
C ASP A 281 -0.56 -10.30 3.78
N GLY A 282 -0.32 -10.46 5.09
CA GLY A 282 0.37 -11.61 5.66
C GLY A 282 1.90 -11.54 5.69
N SER A 283 2.52 -10.55 5.06
CA SER A 283 3.98 -10.34 5.05
C SER A 283 4.40 -9.25 6.03
N GLN A 284 5.41 -9.51 6.84
CA GLN A 284 5.98 -8.50 7.73
C GLN A 284 6.77 -7.47 6.92
N VAL A 285 6.53 -6.20 7.17
CA VAL A 285 7.16 -5.06 6.47
C VAL A 285 7.74 -4.06 7.47
N LYS A 286 8.62 -3.19 7.00
CA LYS A 286 9.15 -2.08 7.79
C LYS A 286 8.11 -0.96 7.95
N VAL A 287 8.24 -0.17 9.01
CA VAL A 287 7.37 0.98 9.28
C VAL A 287 7.38 2.01 8.15
N ASP A 288 8.53 2.21 7.49
CA ASP A 288 8.67 3.10 6.32
C ASP A 288 7.72 2.71 5.19
N TYR A 289 7.59 1.39 4.92
CA TYR A 289 6.67 0.89 3.90
C TYR A 289 5.22 1.26 4.20
N VAL A 290 4.81 1.10 5.47
CA VAL A 290 3.45 1.44 5.92
C VAL A 290 3.21 2.96 5.90
N ASN A 291 4.21 3.74 6.34
CA ASN A 291 4.16 5.20 6.27
C ASN A 291 3.94 5.68 4.83
N ASP A 292 4.47 4.94 3.88
CA ASP A 292 4.43 5.25 2.46
C ASP A 292 3.21 4.66 1.73
N MET A 293 2.36 3.87 2.41
CA MET A 293 1.15 3.30 1.81
C MET A 293 0.09 4.37 1.52
N ASP A 294 -0.69 4.15 0.46
CA ASP A 294 -1.90 4.92 0.22
C ASP A 294 -3.05 4.37 1.05
N MET A 295 -3.68 5.22 1.84
CA MET A 295 -4.89 4.83 2.57
C MET A 295 -6.00 4.32 1.64
N ASN A 296 -6.00 4.79 0.39
CA ASN A 296 -6.97 4.32 -0.60
C ASN A 296 -6.77 2.85 -1.01
N ASP A 297 -5.57 2.29 -0.85
CA ASP A 297 -5.28 0.88 -1.14
C ASP A 297 -5.63 -0.05 0.03
N ILE A 298 -5.92 0.52 1.20
CA ILE A 298 -6.24 -0.23 2.42
C ILE A 298 -7.73 -0.58 2.44
N GLU A 299 -8.05 -1.82 2.80
CA GLU A 299 -9.41 -2.30 3.07
C GLU A 299 -9.73 -2.20 4.56
N SER A 300 -8.80 -2.68 5.40
CA SER A 300 -8.93 -2.64 6.85
C SER A 300 -7.58 -2.69 7.55
N ILE A 301 -7.55 -2.20 8.80
CA ILE A 301 -6.40 -2.31 9.68
C ILE A 301 -6.87 -2.93 10.99
N THR A 302 -6.18 -4.00 11.42
CA THR A 302 -6.44 -4.66 12.72
C THR A 302 -5.22 -4.48 13.61
N VAL A 303 -5.40 -3.89 14.77
CA VAL A 303 -4.36 -3.69 15.79
C VAL A 303 -4.52 -4.73 16.89
N LEU A 304 -3.53 -5.61 17.03
CA LEU A 304 -3.45 -6.66 18.04
C LEU A 304 -2.60 -6.13 19.21
N LYS A 305 -3.24 -5.92 20.36
CA LYS A 305 -2.62 -5.22 21.50
C LYS A 305 -2.09 -6.13 22.60
N ASP A 306 -2.51 -7.39 22.63
CA ASP A 306 -2.18 -8.35 23.69
C ASP A 306 -1.24 -9.43 23.21
N ALA A 307 -0.47 -10.01 24.15
CA ALA A 307 0.43 -11.13 23.89
C ALA A 307 -0.31 -12.35 23.31
N SER A 308 -1.52 -12.63 23.74
CA SER A 308 -2.36 -13.72 23.20
C SER A 308 -2.74 -13.52 21.74
N ALA A 309 -2.96 -12.24 21.34
CA ALA A 309 -3.28 -11.87 19.98
C ALA A 309 -2.02 -11.88 19.08
N SER A 310 -0.88 -11.53 19.64
CA SER A 310 0.39 -11.39 18.92
C SER A 310 1.29 -12.62 19.00
N ALA A 311 0.91 -13.66 19.76
CA ALA A 311 1.72 -14.88 19.99
C ALA A 311 2.17 -15.57 18.69
N LEU A 312 1.39 -15.51 17.63
CA LEU A 312 1.73 -16.08 16.31
C LEU A 312 2.94 -15.40 15.66
N TYR A 313 3.29 -14.18 16.10
CA TYR A 313 4.43 -13.41 15.59
C TYR A 313 5.68 -13.51 16.46
N GLY A 314 5.59 -14.28 17.58
CA GLY A 314 6.70 -14.53 18.49
C GLY A 314 7.15 -13.31 19.29
N ALA A 315 8.37 -13.34 19.80
CA ALA A 315 8.92 -12.31 20.69
C ALA A 315 9.00 -10.90 20.07
N LYS A 316 9.12 -10.80 18.75
CA LYS A 316 9.13 -9.52 18.03
C LYS A 316 7.83 -8.72 18.21
N ALA A 317 6.73 -9.41 18.47
CA ALA A 317 5.41 -8.81 18.65
C ALA A 317 5.10 -8.38 20.10
N SER A 318 6.11 -8.31 20.98
CA SER A 318 5.95 -7.84 22.36
C SER A 318 5.37 -6.44 22.47
N ALA A 319 5.63 -5.58 21.49
CA ALA A 319 5.06 -4.23 21.37
C ALA A 319 3.73 -4.18 20.59
N GLY A 320 3.11 -5.35 20.28
CA GLY A 320 1.88 -5.47 19.51
C GLY A 320 2.11 -5.67 18.02
N VAL A 321 1.01 -5.88 17.28
CA VAL A 321 1.02 -6.11 15.83
C VAL A 321 -0.04 -5.24 15.16
N ILE A 322 0.33 -4.60 14.06
CA ILE A 322 -0.58 -3.85 13.19
C ILE A 322 -0.71 -4.61 11.88
N VAL A 323 -1.87 -5.24 11.66
CA VAL A 323 -2.17 -6.01 10.45
C VAL A 323 -2.97 -5.16 9.48
N ILE A 324 -2.45 -4.96 8.30
CA ILE A 324 -3.05 -4.17 7.22
C ILE A 324 -3.49 -5.14 6.12
N THR A 325 -4.76 -5.06 5.76
CA THR A 325 -5.30 -5.79 4.62
C THR A 325 -5.53 -4.82 3.48
N THR A 326 -4.95 -5.10 2.31
CA THR A 326 -5.16 -4.28 1.12
C THR A 326 -6.42 -4.71 0.38
N LYS A 327 -6.95 -3.83 -0.47
CA LYS A 327 -8.12 -4.10 -1.29
C LYS A 327 -7.96 -5.36 -2.13
N ALA A 328 -8.99 -6.19 -2.13
CA ALA A 328 -9.06 -7.35 -3.00
C ALA A 328 -9.19 -6.91 -4.47
N LEU A 329 -8.58 -7.69 -5.37
CA LEU A 329 -8.73 -7.49 -6.81
C LEU A 329 -10.18 -7.78 -7.24
N LYS A 330 -10.79 -6.84 -7.97
CA LYS A 330 -12.15 -6.99 -8.50
C LYS A 330 -12.10 -7.47 -9.94
N GLY A 331 -12.88 -8.50 -10.26
CA GLY A 331 -13.10 -8.93 -11.65
C GLY A 331 -13.99 -7.94 -12.41
N GLY A 332 -14.13 -8.15 -13.71
CA GLY A 332 -14.98 -7.37 -14.60
C GLY A 332 -14.21 -6.55 -15.65
N LYS A 333 -14.90 -5.62 -16.28
CA LYS A 333 -14.31 -4.76 -17.32
C LYS A 333 -13.14 -3.94 -16.77
N LEU A 334 -12.25 -3.57 -17.66
CA LEU A 334 -11.13 -2.67 -17.35
C LEU A 334 -11.64 -1.39 -16.69
N ARG A 335 -11.10 -1.04 -15.54
CA ARG A 335 -11.37 0.19 -14.79
C ARG A 335 -10.11 1.01 -14.66
N PHE A 336 -10.25 2.28 -14.87
CA PHE A 336 -9.21 3.28 -14.66
C PHE A 336 -9.60 4.14 -13.45
N ASN A 337 -8.69 4.28 -12.51
CA ASN A 337 -8.90 5.10 -11.32
C ASN A 337 -7.79 6.13 -11.22
N TYR A 338 -8.16 7.36 -10.92
CA TYR A 338 -7.24 8.43 -10.58
C TYR A 338 -7.62 9.03 -9.23
N ASN A 339 -6.63 9.20 -8.35
CA ASN A 339 -6.77 9.92 -7.09
C ASN A 339 -5.72 11.02 -7.03
N GLY A 340 -6.17 12.24 -6.77
CA GLY A 340 -5.31 13.39 -6.53
C GLY A 340 -5.57 13.96 -5.14
N THR A 341 -4.52 14.22 -4.37
CA THR A 341 -4.59 14.86 -3.06
C THR A 341 -3.66 16.07 -3.06
N LEU A 342 -4.20 17.22 -2.64
CA LEU A 342 -3.45 18.44 -2.37
C LEU A 342 -3.54 18.73 -0.87
N ARG A 343 -2.40 19.00 -0.24
CA ARG A 343 -2.32 19.33 1.19
C ARG A 343 -1.63 20.66 1.38
N LEU A 344 -2.23 21.52 2.19
CA LEU A 344 -1.64 22.75 2.67
C LEU A 344 -1.32 22.56 4.16
N SER A 345 -0.05 22.76 4.53
CA SER A 345 0.43 22.69 5.91
C SER A 345 0.90 24.06 6.34
N THR A 346 0.37 24.54 7.46
CA THR A 346 0.74 25.85 8.04
C THR A 346 1.31 25.63 9.43
N PRO A 347 2.40 26.33 9.83
CA PRO A 347 2.93 26.22 11.18
C PRO A 347 1.96 26.86 12.18
N ASP A 348 1.64 26.13 13.24
CA ASP A 348 0.95 26.67 14.40
C ASP A 348 1.97 26.93 15.53
N LEU A 349 2.16 28.20 15.86
CA LEU A 349 3.09 28.66 16.89
C LEU A 349 2.37 29.19 18.14
N SER A 350 1.05 29.00 18.25
CA SER A 350 0.22 29.58 19.32
C SER A 350 0.59 29.11 20.73
N ASP A 351 1.15 27.89 20.83
CA ASP A 351 1.59 27.31 22.10
C ASP A 351 2.96 27.81 22.57
N TYR A 352 3.74 28.44 21.68
CA TYR A 352 5.04 29.01 22.02
C TYR A 352 4.88 30.42 22.65
N LYS A 353 4.83 30.48 23.98
CA LYS A 353 4.74 31.72 24.73
C LYS A 353 6.14 32.21 25.10
N LEU A 354 6.87 32.71 24.11
CA LEU A 354 8.23 33.20 24.28
C LEU A 354 8.23 34.61 24.88
N LEU A 355 9.25 34.90 25.68
CA LEU A 355 9.48 36.23 26.23
C LEU A 355 9.91 37.20 25.11
N SER A 356 9.48 38.45 25.18
CA SER A 356 10.02 39.53 24.34
C SER A 356 11.50 39.79 24.67
N ALA A 357 12.19 40.53 23.81
CA ALA A 357 13.61 40.83 24.01
C ALA A 357 13.89 41.47 25.39
N SER A 358 13.07 42.46 25.79
CA SER A 358 13.19 43.12 27.08
C SER A 358 12.87 42.21 28.26
N GLN A 359 11.80 41.42 28.14
CA GLN A 359 11.41 40.45 29.17
C GLN A 359 12.47 39.36 29.37
N LYS A 360 13.05 38.86 28.26
CA LYS A 360 14.09 37.83 28.30
C LYS A 360 15.36 38.35 28.98
N LEU A 361 15.83 39.54 28.61
CA LEU A 361 17.01 40.14 29.20
C LEU A 361 16.80 40.42 30.71
N GLU A 362 15.64 40.94 31.10
CA GLU A 362 15.30 41.17 32.50
C GLU A 362 15.19 39.86 33.30
N TYR A 363 14.58 38.82 32.73
CA TYR A 363 14.55 37.50 33.34
C TYR A 363 15.95 36.97 33.63
N GLU A 364 16.85 37.07 32.64
CA GLU A 364 18.26 36.66 32.81
C GLU A 364 19.01 37.47 33.87
N ARG A 365 18.76 38.76 33.93
CA ARG A 365 19.32 39.63 34.97
C ARG A 365 18.85 39.19 36.39
N LEU A 366 17.55 38.94 36.54
CA LEU A 366 16.96 38.47 37.78
C LEU A 366 17.43 37.05 38.18
N ALA A 367 17.69 36.19 37.18
CA ALA A 367 18.26 34.87 37.39
C ALA A 367 19.76 34.88 37.74
N GLY A 368 20.40 36.06 37.79
CA GLY A 368 21.81 36.17 38.19
C GLY A 368 22.82 35.87 37.05
N LEU A 369 22.39 35.76 35.79
CA LEU A 369 23.30 35.44 34.66
C LEU A 369 24.31 36.55 34.37
N TYR A 370 24.09 37.75 34.90
CA TYR A 370 24.97 38.92 34.73
C TYR A 370 25.69 39.30 36.04
N THR A 371 25.85 38.34 36.96
CA THR A 371 26.55 38.52 38.21
C THR A 371 27.69 37.50 38.36
N ALA A 372 28.84 37.96 38.86
CA ALA A 372 29.99 37.10 39.16
C ALA A 372 30.65 37.56 40.47
N THR A 373 31.40 36.66 41.10
CA THR A 373 32.10 36.93 42.37
C THR A 373 33.43 37.67 42.17
N ASN A 374 34.10 37.49 41.05
CA ASN A 374 35.32 38.22 40.74
C ASN A 374 35.02 39.48 39.91
N LEU A 375 35.85 40.50 40.08
CA LEU A 375 35.63 41.83 39.52
C LEU A 375 35.75 41.83 37.96
N ALA A 376 36.68 41.05 37.41
CA ALA A 376 36.92 41.03 35.98
C ALA A 376 35.71 40.40 35.23
N ASP A 377 35.22 39.27 35.72
CA ASP A 377 34.04 38.61 35.14
C ASP A 377 32.79 39.46 35.37
N GLN A 378 32.64 40.09 36.52
CA GLN A 378 31.55 41.01 36.80
C GLN A 378 31.50 42.17 35.80
N TYR A 379 32.66 42.78 35.53
CA TYR A 379 32.77 43.86 34.54
C TYR A 379 32.40 43.35 33.10
N ALA A 380 32.90 42.19 32.72
CA ALA A 380 32.57 41.58 31.43
C ALA A 380 31.07 41.29 31.28
N LEU A 381 30.43 40.75 32.35
CA LEU A 381 29.00 40.48 32.37
C LEU A 381 28.13 41.73 32.34
N GLN A 382 28.57 42.81 33.04
CA GLN A 382 27.87 44.10 33.00
C GLN A 382 27.96 44.74 31.61
N ASN A 383 29.10 44.67 30.93
CA ASN A 383 29.24 45.14 29.55
C ASN A 383 28.36 44.34 28.59
N LYS A 384 28.27 43.03 28.81
CA LYS A 384 27.39 42.15 28.02
C LYS A 384 25.92 42.56 28.21
N TYR A 385 25.48 42.78 29.45
CA TYR A 385 24.11 43.24 29.74
C TYR A 385 23.82 44.58 29.07
N ALA A 386 24.72 45.56 29.25
CA ALA A 386 24.59 46.91 28.68
C ALA A 386 24.52 46.86 27.15
N TYR A 387 25.32 46.00 26.50
CA TYR A 387 25.28 45.81 25.07
C TYR A 387 23.89 45.34 24.60
N TYR A 388 23.35 44.31 25.22
CA TYR A 388 22.02 43.81 24.83
C TYR A 388 20.90 44.79 25.15
N TYR A 389 21.02 45.50 26.30
CA TYR A 389 20.06 46.53 26.63
C TYR A 389 20.00 47.64 25.56
N ASN A 390 21.18 48.12 25.09
CA ASN A 390 21.24 49.12 24.05
C ASN A 390 20.68 48.60 22.71
N GLN A 391 20.97 47.33 22.32
CA GLN A 391 20.38 46.72 21.14
C GLN A 391 18.84 46.72 21.20
N ILE A 392 18.27 46.43 22.35
CA ILE A 392 16.83 46.47 22.56
C ILE A 392 16.28 47.91 22.47
N GLN A 393 17.00 48.90 22.99
CA GLN A 393 16.60 50.32 22.86
C GLN A 393 16.66 50.78 21.39
N ASP A 394 17.60 50.25 20.61
CA ASP A 394 17.72 50.49 19.16
C ASP A 394 16.65 49.71 18.35
N GLY A 395 15.73 49.01 19.03
CA GLY A 395 14.60 48.30 18.42
C GLY A 395 14.90 46.90 17.94
N VAL A 396 16.03 46.30 18.31
CA VAL A 396 16.35 44.92 17.96
C VAL A 396 15.39 43.97 18.65
N THR A 397 14.58 43.31 17.84
CA THR A 397 13.72 42.21 18.27
C THR A 397 13.59 41.21 17.09
N THR A 398 14.20 40.05 17.24
CA THR A 398 14.25 39.03 16.20
C THR A 398 13.27 37.90 16.53
N ASP A 399 12.28 37.70 15.67
CA ASP A 399 11.35 36.55 15.76
C ASP A 399 12.01 35.32 15.12
N TRP A 400 12.85 34.65 15.91
CA TRP A 400 13.64 33.52 15.43
C TRP A 400 12.81 32.32 14.99
N ILE A 401 11.69 32.05 15.69
CA ILE A 401 10.89 30.83 15.45
C ILE A 401 10.17 30.85 14.11
N LYS A 402 9.90 32.05 13.53
CA LYS A 402 9.30 32.19 12.20
C LYS A 402 10.31 32.07 11.05
N LYS A 403 11.60 32.33 11.32
CA LYS A 403 12.64 32.40 10.28
C LYS A 403 12.78 31.09 9.47
N PRO A 404 12.81 29.88 10.09
CA PRO A 404 12.98 28.63 9.37
C PRO A 404 11.70 28.12 8.72
N LEU A 405 10.54 28.72 9.02
CA LEU A 405 9.24 28.17 8.67
C LEU A 405 8.64 28.78 7.41
N ARG A 406 7.80 27.99 6.74
CA ARG A 406 6.96 28.40 5.61
C ARG A 406 5.61 27.68 5.63
N ASN A 407 4.64 28.19 4.92
CA ASN A 407 3.50 27.37 4.49
C ASN A 407 3.98 26.39 3.44
N ALA A 408 3.65 25.13 3.58
CA ALA A 408 4.08 24.07 2.68
C ALA A 408 2.91 23.50 1.91
N VAL A 409 3.10 23.26 0.62
CA VAL A 409 2.12 22.65 -0.26
C VAL A 409 2.67 21.31 -0.72
N SER A 410 1.92 20.26 -0.46
CA SER A 410 2.27 18.89 -0.84
C SER A 410 1.21 18.33 -1.77
N SER A 411 1.61 17.49 -2.72
CA SER A 411 0.70 16.84 -3.65
C SER A 411 0.97 15.35 -3.77
N GLN A 412 -0.08 14.58 -3.98
CA GLN A 412 0.01 13.15 -4.29
C GLN A 412 -0.95 12.82 -5.42
N HIS A 413 -0.46 12.09 -6.40
CA HIS A 413 -1.23 11.63 -7.54
C HIS A 413 -1.04 10.14 -7.69
N SER A 414 -2.14 9.40 -7.81
CA SER A 414 -2.11 7.96 -8.10
C SER A 414 -3.04 7.62 -9.26
N VAL A 415 -2.54 6.76 -10.13
CA VAL A 415 -3.27 6.21 -11.26
C VAL A 415 -3.24 4.70 -11.10
N SER A 416 -4.38 4.04 -11.23
CA SER A 416 -4.43 2.59 -11.26
C SER A 416 -5.38 2.07 -12.33
N ILE A 417 -5.02 0.92 -12.86
CA ILE A 417 -5.81 0.15 -13.83
C ILE A 417 -6.05 -1.21 -13.21
N ASP A 418 -7.30 -1.62 -13.14
CA ASP A 418 -7.69 -2.93 -12.63
C ASP A 418 -8.74 -3.58 -13.54
N GLY A 419 -8.73 -4.90 -13.55
CA GLY A 419 -9.64 -5.69 -14.35
C GLY A 419 -9.40 -7.19 -14.22
N GLY A 420 -10.03 -7.97 -15.10
CA GLY A 420 -9.87 -9.41 -15.13
C GLY A 420 -11.21 -10.12 -15.17
N ASP A 421 -11.16 -11.45 -15.11
CA ASP A 421 -12.32 -12.31 -15.11
C ASP A 421 -12.49 -13.09 -13.80
N GLU A 422 -13.22 -14.19 -13.83
CA GLU A 422 -13.43 -15.08 -12.69
C GLU A 422 -12.14 -15.74 -12.22
N HIS A 423 -11.20 -16.00 -13.12
CA HIS A 423 -9.99 -16.76 -12.88
C HIS A 423 -8.78 -15.86 -12.67
N ALA A 424 -8.57 -14.90 -13.56
CA ALA A 424 -7.40 -14.02 -13.54
C ALA A 424 -7.80 -12.57 -13.30
N ARG A 425 -7.22 -11.94 -12.26
CA ARG A 425 -7.46 -10.54 -11.92
C ARG A 425 -6.13 -9.84 -11.76
N TYR A 426 -6.09 -8.58 -12.17
CA TYR A 426 -4.88 -7.77 -12.08
C TYR A 426 -5.17 -6.34 -11.64
N ASN A 427 -4.16 -5.73 -11.06
CA ASN A 427 -4.09 -4.30 -10.79
C ASN A 427 -2.68 -3.82 -11.08
N LEU A 428 -2.56 -2.71 -11.78
CA LEU A 428 -1.33 -1.96 -11.96
C LEU A 428 -1.56 -0.55 -11.47
N GLY A 429 -0.77 -0.11 -10.51
CA GLY A 429 -0.82 1.23 -9.93
C GLY A 429 0.50 1.94 -10.05
N VAL A 430 0.45 3.26 -10.33
CA VAL A 430 1.60 4.16 -10.26
C VAL A 430 1.22 5.35 -9.40
N ARG A 431 2.10 5.72 -8.47
CA ARG A 431 1.90 6.84 -7.56
C ARG A 431 3.12 7.74 -7.56
N TYR A 432 2.87 9.02 -7.62
CA TYR A 432 3.85 10.07 -7.39
C TYR A 432 3.40 10.95 -6.22
N GLY A 433 4.29 11.23 -5.30
CA GLY A 433 4.08 12.13 -4.17
C GLY A 433 5.24 13.11 -4.05
N ASP A 434 4.91 14.37 -3.83
CA ASP A 434 5.85 15.43 -3.51
C ASP A 434 5.38 16.09 -2.21
N GLU A 435 6.10 15.80 -1.12
CA GLU A 435 5.81 16.29 0.21
C GLU A 435 6.83 17.35 0.61
N GLU A 436 6.35 18.57 0.82
CA GLU A 436 7.16 19.66 1.35
C GLU A 436 6.93 19.81 2.85
N GLY A 437 8.02 19.99 3.59
CA GLY A 437 7.97 20.27 5.03
C GLY A 437 7.75 21.75 5.33
N VAL A 438 7.18 22.01 6.51
CA VAL A 438 7.01 23.35 7.06
C VAL A 438 8.36 24.02 7.35
N MET A 439 9.38 23.24 7.73
CA MET A 439 10.77 23.72 7.74
C MET A 439 11.24 23.94 6.31
N LYS A 440 11.74 25.15 6.00
CA LYS A 440 12.23 25.51 4.68
C LYS A 440 13.31 24.52 4.19
N GLY A 441 13.19 24.07 2.94
CA GLY A 441 14.19 23.20 2.31
C GLY A 441 14.03 21.70 2.68
N SER A 442 13.15 21.31 3.58
CA SER A 442 12.81 19.91 3.80
C SER A 442 11.83 19.42 2.73
N SER A 443 12.07 18.24 2.17
CA SER A 443 11.18 17.62 1.18
C SER A 443 11.34 16.10 1.12
N ARG A 444 10.29 15.43 0.63
CA ARG A 444 10.26 14.00 0.34
C ARG A 444 9.53 13.76 -0.98
N GLU A 445 10.27 13.35 -1.99
CA GLU A 445 9.71 12.94 -3.28
C GLU A 445 9.61 11.41 -3.32
N ARG A 446 8.47 10.88 -3.77
CA ARG A 446 8.26 9.44 -3.89
C ARG A 446 7.65 9.10 -5.23
N LEU A 447 8.21 8.09 -5.87
CA LEU A 447 7.62 7.40 -7.02
C LEU A 447 7.48 5.91 -6.67
N SER A 448 6.27 5.38 -6.73
CA SER A 448 6.04 3.96 -6.48
C SER A 448 5.14 3.34 -7.54
N THR A 449 5.38 2.06 -7.82
CA THR A 449 4.58 1.25 -8.73
C THR A 449 4.24 -0.04 -8.00
N ASN A 450 2.98 -0.44 -8.06
CA ASN A 450 2.52 -1.72 -7.57
C ASN A 450 1.86 -2.51 -8.71
N PHE A 451 2.20 -3.78 -8.79
CA PHE A 451 1.56 -4.72 -9.68
C PHE A 451 1.03 -5.89 -8.85
N LYS A 452 -0.26 -6.17 -8.96
CA LYS A 452 -0.91 -7.28 -8.27
C LYS A 452 -1.61 -8.15 -9.30
N LEU A 453 -1.35 -9.44 -9.25
CA LEU A 453 -1.95 -10.46 -10.10
C LEU A 453 -2.50 -11.56 -9.20
N SER A 454 -3.70 -12.03 -9.45
CA SER A 454 -4.24 -13.24 -8.82
C SER A 454 -4.83 -14.18 -9.84
N TYR A 455 -4.67 -15.46 -9.60
CA TYR A 455 -5.26 -16.52 -10.40
C TYR A 455 -5.97 -17.52 -9.48
N ASN A 456 -7.20 -17.84 -9.84
CA ASN A 456 -8.07 -18.75 -9.10
C ASN A 456 -8.53 -19.89 -10.01
N LEU A 457 -8.20 -21.11 -9.66
CA LEU A 457 -8.64 -22.29 -10.39
C LEU A 457 -9.77 -22.99 -9.61
N SER A 458 -11.02 -22.63 -9.95
CA SER A 458 -12.25 -23.37 -9.55
C SER A 458 -12.29 -23.83 -8.09
N GLY A 459 -11.94 -22.95 -7.15
CA GLY A 459 -12.03 -23.23 -5.72
C GLY A 459 -11.05 -24.25 -5.15
N LYS A 460 -10.10 -24.74 -5.95
CA LYS A 460 -9.07 -25.70 -5.50
C LYS A 460 -7.71 -25.09 -5.32
N PHE A 461 -7.41 -24.06 -6.06
CA PHE A 461 -6.10 -23.44 -6.07
C PHE A 461 -6.24 -21.93 -6.26
N PHE A 462 -5.55 -21.17 -5.41
CA PHE A 462 -5.43 -19.71 -5.54
C PHE A 462 -3.97 -19.32 -5.42
N ILE A 463 -3.52 -18.48 -6.33
CA ILE A 463 -2.21 -17.84 -6.26
C ILE A 463 -2.36 -16.34 -6.46
N SER A 464 -1.67 -15.55 -5.66
CA SER A 464 -1.58 -14.11 -5.83
C SER A 464 -0.13 -13.67 -5.70
N ASN A 465 0.30 -12.79 -6.59
CA ASN A 465 1.61 -12.16 -6.52
C ASN A 465 1.42 -10.64 -6.50
N THR A 466 2.11 -9.99 -5.58
CA THR A 466 2.16 -8.53 -5.45
C THR A 466 3.62 -8.09 -5.54
N ALA A 467 3.94 -7.26 -6.50
CA ALA A 467 5.25 -6.63 -6.65
C ALA A 467 5.11 -5.12 -6.44
N THR A 468 5.90 -4.55 -5.54
CA THR A 468 5.95 -3.11 -5.28
C THR A 468 7.37 -2.62 -5.46
N ILE A 469 7.55 -1.56 -6.22
CA ILE A 469 8.82 -0.86 -6.39
C ILE A 469 8.60 0.58 -5.96
N SER A 470 9.41 1.08 -5.04
CA SER A 470 9.33 2.44 -4.52
C SER A 470 10.70 3.11 -4.55
N SER A 471 10.76 4.31 -5.10
CA SER A 471 11.92 5.18 -5.06
C SER A 471 11.59 6.44 -4.27
N VAL A 472 12.34 6.70 -3.22
CA VAL A 472 12.15 7.85 -2.33
C VAL A 472 13.40 8.69 -2.32
N LYS A 473 13.26 9.99 -2.56
CA LYS A 473 14.30 10.99 -2.35
C LYS A 473 13.92 11.83 -1.15
N SER A 474 14.81 11.93 -0.18
CA SER A 474 14.66 12.73 1.03
C SER A 474 15.68 13.86 1.04
N THR A 475 15.22 15.05 1.43
CA THR A 475 16.10 16.20 1.68
C THR A 475 15.74 16.76 3.05
N GLN A 476 16.71 16.83 3.96
CA GLN A 476 16.51 17.46 5.25
C GLN A 476 16.67 18.97 5.14
N SER A 477 16.02 19.67 6.06
CA SER A 477 16.09 21.13 6.08
C SER A 477 17.52 21.62 6.36
N PRO A 478 18.07 22.55 5.58
CA PRO A 478 19.35 23.20 5.90
C PRO A 478 19.25 24.08 7.15
N TYR A 479 18.02 24.36 7.61
CA TYR A 479 17.77 25.11 8.84
C TYR A 479 17.93 24.27 10.11
N GLY A 480 18.29 22.97 9.99
CA GLY A 480 18.48 22.09 11.13
C GLY A 480 17.20 21.79 11.90
N ASP A 481 17.33 21.49 13.19
CA ASP A 481 16.19 21.19 14.06
C ASP A 481 15.50 22.47 14.54
N PHE A 482 14.16 22.45 14.58
CA PHE A 482 13.36 23.61 15.03
C PHE A 482 13.69 24.02 16.49
N SER A 483 14.08 23.07 17.33
CA SER A 483 14.48 23.35 18.71
C SER A 483 15.64 24.35 18.85
N GLU A 484 16.55 24.41 17.87
CA GLU A 484 17.66 25.35 17.89
C GLU A 484 17.19 26.80 17.67
N TRP A 485 16.07 26.97 16.97
CA TRP A 485 15.45 28.28 16.73
C TRP A 485 14.69 28.80 17.95
N VAL A 486 14.07 27.89 18.71
CA VAL A 486 13.37 28.22 19.94
C VAL A 486 14.34 28.70 21.03
N LYS A 487 15.59 28.22 21.02
CA LYS A 487 16.65 28.60 21.98
C LYS A 487 17.30 29.95 21.69
N GLN A 488 17.11 30.53 20.50
CA GLN A 488 17.74 31.79 20.12
C GLN A 488 17.18 32.95 20.94
N ASN A 489 18.07 33.92 21.25
CA ASN A 489 17.68 35.09 22.03
C ASN A 489 17.10 36.18 21.10
N PRO A 490 15.95 36.75 21.44
CA PRO A 490 15.28 37.72 20.57
C PRO A 490 16.01 39.05 20.43
N TYR A 491 16.98 39.35 21.29
CA TYR A 491 17.83 40.53 21.21
C TYR A 491 19.11 40.34 20.37
N GLU A 492 19.31 39.15 19.77
CA GLU A 492 20.39 38.92 18.83
C GLU A 492 19.96 39.33 17.41
N TYR A 493 20.83 40.09 16.73
CA TYR A 493 20.60 40.54 15.35
C TYR A 493 21.47 39.79 14.35
N PRO A 494 20.87 39.10 13.40
CA PRO A 494 21.59 38.16 12.52
C PRO A 494 22.40 38.81 11.42
N TYR A 495 22.22 40.11 11.15
CA TYR A 495 22.87 40.82 10.04
C TYR A 495 23.94 41.77 10.53
N ASP A 496 24.91 42.07 9.66
CA ASP A 496 25.88 43.15 9.90
C ASP A 496 25.33 44.52 9.46
N GLU A 497 26.16 45.56 9.54
CA GLU A 497 25.79 46.93 9.18
C GLU A 497 25.49 47.11 7.66
N TYR A 498 25.95 46.18 6.84
CA TYR A 498 25.72 46.15 5.37
C TYR A 498 24.52 45.28 4.99
N GLY A 499 23.84 44.66 5.97
CA GLY A 499 22.71 43.79 5.74
C GLY A 499 23.09 42.35 5.33
N ALA A 500 24.38 41.99 5.42
CA ALA A 500 24.83 40.62 5.16
C ALA A 500 24.69 39.75 6.43
N LEU A 501 24.47 38.43 6.26
CA LEU A 501 24.40 37.53 7.40
C LEU A 501 25.78 37.41 8.09
N LYS A 502 25.82 37.69 9.39
CA LYS A 502 27.01 37.46 10.20
C LYS A 502 27.26 35.95 10.35
N PRO A 503 28.51 35.46 10.19
CA PRO A 503 28.80 34.04 10.49
C PRO A 503 28.53 33.66 11.94
N LYS A 504 28.74 34.59 12.84
CA LYS A 504 28.49 34.44 14.28
C LYS A 504 27.65 35.58 14.82
N LEU A 505 26.79 35.25 15.75
CA LEU A 505 26.14 36.23 16.60
C LEU A 505 27.12 36.74 17.67
N ASN A 506 26.65 37.62 18.53
CA ASN A 506 27.50 38.17 19.56
C ASN A 506 27.95 37.10 20.58
N TYR A 507 29.09 37.30 21.21
CA TYR A 507 29.66 36.34 22.17
C TYR A 507 29.89 34.94 21.63
N ASP A 508 30.32 34.86 20.37
CA ASP A 508 30.74 33.63 19.66
C ASP A 508 29.63 32.59 19.45
N LEU A 509 28.35 33.00 19.49
CA LEU A 509 27.22 32.15 19.22
C LEU A 509 27.10 31.92 17.69
N SER A 510 26.73 30.71 17.30
CA SER A 510 26.44 30.39 15.89
C SER A 510 25.19 31.11 15.40
N ASN A 511 25.24 31.68 14.20
CA ASN A 511 24.07 32.28 13.54
C ASN A 511 23.35 31.22 12.70
N PRO A 512 22.18 30.75 13.11
CA PRO A 512 21.49 29.66 12.38
C PRO A 512 21.02 30.08 10.99
N LEU A 513 20.79 31.38 10.75
CA LEU A 513 20.48 31.88 9.39
C LEU A 513 21.67 31.80 8.45
N TYR A 514 22.87 32.12 8.98
CA TYR A 514 24.11 31.98 8.21
C TYR A 514 24.37 30.51 7.87
N GLU A 515 24.27 29.60 8.84
CA GLU A 515 24.43 28.16 8.62
C GLU A 515 23.45 27.64 7.55
N ALA A 516 22.19 28.07 7.59
CA ALA A 516 21.17 27.71 6.63
C ALA A 516 21.42 28.28 5.21
N SER A 517 22.22 29.35 5.10
CA SER A 517 22.60 29.95 3.80
C SER A 517 23.75 29.26 3.12
N LEU A 518 24.51 28.42 3.83
CA LEU A 518 25.64 27.67 3.29
C LEU A 518 25.17 26.52 2.39
N GLY A 519 26.08 25.99 1.57
CA GLY A 519 25.83 24.84 0.70
C GLY A 519 25.76 23.48 1.40
N SER A 520 25.65 23.45 2.74
CA SER A 520 25.47 22.21 3.51
C SER A 520 24.17 21.52 3.15
N PHE A 521 24.19 20.18 3.08
CA PHE A 521 22.98 19.40 2.81
C PHE A 521 23.04 18.01 3.44
N ASN A 522 21.86 17.45 3.72
CA ASN A 522 21.68 16.04 4.05
C ASN A 522 20.55 15.48 3.16
N ARG A 523 20.92 14.53 2.29
CA ARG A 523 20.04 13.94 1.27
C ARG A 523 20.15 12.43 1.30
N GLY A 524 19.02 11.76 1.04
CA GLY A 524 18.95 10.30 0.95
C GLY A 524 18.16 9.86 -0.28
N ASN A 525 18.58 8.75 -0.89
CA ASN A 525 17.83 8.03 -1.91
C ASN A 525 17.57 6.62 -1.40
N THR A 526 16.33 6.20 -1.40
CA THR A 526 15.95 4.84 -1.05
C THR A 526 15.27 4.18 -2.24
N LEU A 527 15.74 3.00 -2.63
CA LEU A 527 15.05 2.12 -3.57
C LEU A 527 14.59 0.88 -2.81
N ASP A 528 13.30 0.64 -2.74
CA ASP A 528 12.68 -0.51 -2.11
C ASP A 528 11.94 -1.36 -3.13
N VAL A 529 12.22 -2.67 -3.13
CA VAL A 529 11.56 -3.66 -3.99
C VAL A 529 11.02 -4.75 -3.08
N LEU A 530 9.69 -4.88 -3.03
CA LEU A 530 8.98 -5.92 -2.30
C LEU A 530 8.21 -6.80 -3.29
N ASN A 531 8.41 -8.11 -3.22
CA ASN A 531 7.58 -9.08 -3.92
C ASN A 531 7.01 -10.07 -2.90
N THR A 532 5.71 -10.27 -2.93
CA THR A 532 4.99 -11.22 -2.07
C THR A 532 4.17 -12.16 -2.94
N THR A 533 4.29 -13.45 -2.70
CA THR A 533 3.49 -14.49 -3.34
C THR A 533 2.70 -15.24 -2.28
N THR A 534 1.40 -15.30 -2.44
CA THR A 534 0.48 -16.07 -1.61
C THR A 534 -0.09 -17.22 -2.41
N LEU A 535 -0.07 -18.40 -1.81
CA LEU A 535 -0.59 -19.64 -2.36
C LEU A 535 -1.63 -20.21 -1.42
N GLN A 536 -2.78 -20.65 -1.94
CA GLN A 536 -3.77 -21.40 -1.19
C GLN A 536 -4.18 -22.62 -1.98
N LEU A 537 -4.18 -23.78 -1.32
CA LEU A 537 -4.55 -25.07 -1.92
C LEU A 537 -5.59 -25.74 -1.01
N TRP A 538 -6.75 -26.08 -1.57
CA TRP A 538 -7.79 -26.82 -0.88
C TRP A 538 -7.70 -28.30 -1.24
N LEU A 539 -7.45 -29.14 -0.25
CA LEU A 539 -7.41 -30.60 -0.36
C LEU A 539 -8.73 -31.17 0.17
N GLY A 540 -9.72 -31.21 -0.72
CA GLY A 540 -11.10 -31.53 -0.35
C GLY A 540 -11.74 -30.42 0.52
N GLU A 541 -12.77 -30.79 1.30
CA GLU A 541 -13.57 -29.82 2.07
C GLU A 541 -12.95 -29.46 3.43
N LYS A 542 -12.00 -30.24 3.93
CA LYS A 542 -11.54 -30.16 5.32
C LYS A 542 -10.14 -29.59 5.48
N PHE A 543 -9.27 -29.76 4.48
CA PHE A 543 -7.88 -29.34 4.58
C PHE A 543 -7.60 -28.15 3.63
N ARG A 544 -6.87 -27.19 4.15
CA ARG A 544 -6.31 -26.08 3.37
C ARG A 544 -4.83 -25.91 3.70
N ILE A 545 -4.04 -25.72 2.67
CA ILE A 545 -2.63 -25.35 2.77
C ILE A 545 -2.53 -23.88 2.33
N ASP A 546 -1.95 -23.06 3.19
CA ASP A 546 -1.65 -21.65 2.91
C ASP A 546 -0.13 -21.48 2.91
N GLY A 547 0.41 -20.90 1.87
CA GLY A 547 1.83 -20.57 1.74
C GLY A 547 2.00 -19.10 1.39
N ASP A 548 2.85 -18.38 2.13
CA ASP A 548 3.27 -17.02 1.79
C ASP A 548 4.79 -17.00 1.67
N PHE A 549 5.28 -16.36 0.64
CA PHE A 549 6.69 -16.10 0.44
C PHE A 549 6.89 -14.63 0.05
N SER A 550 7.79 -13.95 0.72
CA SER A 550 8.15 -12.58 0.37
C SER A 550 9.67 -12.38 0.32
N ILE A 551 10.06 -11.52 -0.60
CA ILE A 551 11.41 -10.98 -0.70
C ILE A 551 11.33 -9.46 -0.72
N GLN A 552 12.09 -8.81 0.16
CA GLN A 552 12.26 -7.36 0.17
C GLN A 552 13.73 -7.01 0.02
N LYS A 553 14.04 -6.10 -0.90
CA LYS A 553 15.38 -5.54 -1.05
C LYS A 553 15.30 -4.02 -1.01
N THR A 554 15.95 -3.45 0.01
CA THR A 554 16.04 -2.01 0.21
C THR A 554 17.48 -1.58 -0.01
N LYS A 555 17.71 -0.61 -0.89
CA LYS A 555 18.99 0.07 -1.05
C LYS A 555 18.83 1.52 -0.60
N TYR A 556 19.70 1.96 0.28
CA TYR A 556 19.77 3.33 0.76
C TYR A 556 21.12 3.94 0.41
N GLU A 557 21.08 5.14 -0.14
CA GLU A 557 22.24 5.97 -0.44
C GLU A 557 22.06 7.32 0.24
N GLY A 558 22.86 7.60 1.24
CA GLY A 558 22.86 8.85 2.00
C GLY A 558 24.06 9.70 1.69
N ARG A 559 23.89 11.00 1.55
CA ARG A 559 24.95 11.99 1.40
C ARG A 559 24.73 13.14 2.38
N ASN A 560 25.69 13.35 3.27
CA ASN A 560 25.69 14.44 4.22
C ASN A 560 26.95 15.29 3.99
N PHE A 561 26.74 16.53 3.56
CA PHE A 561 27.82 17.51 3.34
C PHE A 561 27.71 18.65 4.33
N VAL A 562 28.82 18.95 5.00
CA VAL A 562 28.98 20.11 5.87
C VAL A 562 29.96 21.09 5.22
N SER A 563 29.51 22.31 5.02
CA SER A 563 30.31 23.39 4.42
C SER A 563 31.59 23.67 5.19
N PRO A 564 32.72 23.91 4.53
CA PRO A 564 33.96 24.34 5.18
C PRO A 564 33.82 25.68 5.91
N PHE A 565 32.80 26.47 5.57
CA PHE A 565 32.51 27.78 6.13
C PHE A 565 31.56 27.74 7.33
N SER A 566 31.06 26.57 7.71
CA SER A 566 30.23 26.39 8.88
C SER A 566 30.98 26.81 10.14
N ALA A 567 30.28 27.46 11.06
CA ALA A 567 30.84 27.91 12.32
C ALA A 567 31.47 26.77 13.14
N ASP A 568 30.83 25.60 13.09
CA ASP A 568 31.34 24.38 13.73
C ASP A 568 32.68 23.92 13.12
N GLN A 569 32.79 23.91 11.78
CA GLN A 569 34.04 23.58 11.10
C GLN A 569 35.16 24.60 11.40
N ILE A 570 34.81 25.87 11.42
CA ILE A 570 35.77 26.94 11.76
C ILE A 570 36.26 26.82 13.20
N LYS A 571 35.39 26.48 14.14
CA LYS A 571 35.72 26.36 15.55
C LYS A 571 36.48 25.08 15.89
N ASN A 572 36.05 23.96 15.38
CA ASN A 572 36.49 22.62 15.80
C ASN A 572 37.58 22.04 14.92
N VAL A 573 37.78 22.54 13.69
CA VAL A 573 38.80 22.07 12.76
C VAL A 573 39.85 23.14 12.56
N ALA A 574 40.95 23.02 13.33
CA ALA A 574 42.05 24.02 13.32
C ALA A 574 42.74 24.05 11.95
N ASP A 575 42.99 22.90 11.34
CA ASP A 575 43.62 22.80 10.00
C ASP A 575 42.60 23.17 8.93
N VAL A 576 42.76 24.35 8.35
CA VAL A 576 41.88 24.87 7.29
C VAL A 576 41.81 23.92 6.08
N SER A 577 42.88 23.19 5.78
CA SER A 577 42.94 22.24 4.66
C SER A 577 42.06 21.00 4.89
N ARG A 578 41.51 20.82 6.08
CA ARG A 578 40.64 19.70 6.45
C ARG A 578 39.21 20.13 6.74
N ARG A 579 38.87 21.41 6.63
CA ARG A 579 37.52 21.92 6.84
C ARG A 579 36.57 21.48 5.73
N GLY A 580 35.31 21.34 6.10
CA GLY A 580 34.28 20.76 5.24
C GLY A 580 34.35 19.23 5.18
N SER A 581 33.23 18.59 5.24
CA SER A 581 33.17 17.13 5.21
C SER A 581 32.00 16.63 4.36
N LEU A 582 32.24 15.57 3.59
CA LEU A 582 31.19 14.79 2.92
C LEU A 582 31.23 13.37 3.47
N THR A 583 30.09 12.92 3.95
CA THR A 583 29.87 11.54 4.36
C THR A 583 28.90 10.88 3.39
N GLU A 584 29.31 9.78 2.80
CA GLU A 584 28.48 8.93 1.93
C GLU A 584 28.20 7.60 2.64
N THR A 585 26.93 7.22 2.68
CA THR A 585 26.47 5.99 3.32
C THR A 585 25.72 5.16 2.30
N PHE A 586 26.12 3.91 2.14
CA PHE A 586 25.45 2.92 1.29
C PHE A 586 25.00 1.77 2.16
N THR A 587 23.73 1.42 2.11
CA THR A 587 23.19 0.28 2.87
C THR A 587 22.28 -0.54 1.97
N SER A 588 22.49 -1.83 1.94
CA SER A 588 21.64 -2.80 1.25
C SER A 588 21.07 -3.77 2.28
N THR A 589 19.76 -3.81 2.40
CA THR A 589 19.06 -4.77 3.25
C THR A 589 18.30 -5.74 2.37
N THR A 590 18.46 -7.04 2.60
CA THR A 590 17.69 -8.09 1.92
C THR A 590 16.98 -8.94 2.97
N THR A 591 15.67 -9.06 2.85
CA THR A 591 14.83 -9.84 3.76
C THR A 591 14.07 -10.88 2.96
N TYR A 592 14.15 -12.14 3.37
CA TYR A 592 13.34 -13.25 2.89
C TYR A 592 12.44 -13.71 4.01
N GLN A 593 11.17 -13.93 3.69
CA GLN A 593 10.21 -14.50 4.64
C GLN A 593 9.42 -15.60 3.94
N GLY A 594 9.22 -16.70 4.63
CA GLY A 594 8.39 -17.81 4.18
C GLY A 594 7.47 -18.25 5.30
N LYS A 595 6.23 -18.56 4.97
CA LYS A 595 5.23 -19.14 5.88
C LYS A 595 4.53 -20.27 5.16
N LEU A 596 4.40 -21.40 5.83
CA LEU A 596 3.58 -22.52 5.38
C LEU A 596 2.66 -22.92 6.53
N MET A 597 1.38 -23.06 6.25
CA MET A 597 0.37 -23.40 7.23
C MET A 597 -0.59 -24.44 6.66
N VAL A 598 -0.93 -25.42 7.46
CA VAL A 598 -1.96 -26.42 7.17
C VAL A 598 -3.10 -26.21 8.14
N SER A 599 -4.30 -26.03 7.62
CA SER A 599 -5.53 -25.87 8.41
C SER A 599 -6.46 -27.06 8.21
N TYR A 600 -7.01 -27.56 9.30
CA TYR A 600 -8.03 -28.60 9.30
C TYR A 600 -9.32 -28.04 9.92
N ASN A 601 -10.42 -28.12 9.19
CA ASN A 601 -11.72 -27.63 9.60
C ASN A 601 -12.74 -28.78 9.52
N ASN A 602 -13.40 -29.09 10.61
CA ASN A 602 -14.42 -30.15 10.61
C ASN A 602 -15.43 -29.93 11.73
N TYR A 603 -16.67 -30.39 11.51
CA TYR A 603 -17.66 -30.51 12.56
C TYR A 603 -17.50 -31.83 13.29
N ILE A 604 -17.32 -31.80 14.61
CA ILE A 604 -17.33 -32.96 15.50
C ILE A 604 -18.69 -33.00 16.17
N PHE A 605 -19.40 -34.13 16.09
CA PHE A 605 -20.70 -34.34 16.73
C PHE A 605 -21.77 -33.27 16.42
N SER A 606 -21.92 -32.86 15.15
CA SER A 606 -22.96 -31.93 14.66
C SER A 606 -23.09 -30.55 15.35
N LYS A 607 -22.46 -30.34 16.51
CA LYS A 607 -22.57 -29.13 17.33
C LYS A 607 -21.21 -28.43 17.56
N LEU A 608 -20.11 -29.14 17.43
CA LEU A 608 -18.78 -28.64 17.71
C LEU A 608 -18.02 -28.46 16.40
N PHE A 609 -17.67 -27.23 16.06
CA PHE A 609 -16.78 -26.92 14.93
C PHE A 609 -15.34 -26.85 15.43
N LEU A 610 -14.49 -27.78 14.95
CA LEU A 610 -13.06 -27.81 15.25
C LEU A 610 -12.29 -27.12 14.10
N THR A 611 -11.50 -26.13 14.44
CA THR A 611 -10.48 -25.57 13.57
C THR A 611 -9.13 -25.77 14.21
N THR A 612 -8.23 -26.46 13.52
CA THR A 612 -6.85 -26.68 13.97
C THR A 612 -5.92 -26.17 12.87
N MET A 613 -4.87 -25.46 13.26
CA MET A 613 -3.85 -24.96 12.36
C MET A 613 -2.46 -25.33 12.88
N ALA A 614 -1.61 -25.80 11.99
CA ALA A 614 -0.20 -26.03 12.27
C ALA A 614 0.64 -25.36 11.18
N GLY A 615 1.72 -24.71 11.53
CA GLY A 615 2.52 -24.01 10.55
C GLY A 615 3.96 -23.78 10.96
N ALA A 616 4.74 -23.37 9.97
CA ALA A 616 6.14 -23.00 10.12
C ALA A 616 6.38 -21.65 9.42
N THR A 617 7.28 -20.88 10.00
CA THR A 617 7.78 -19.63 9.43
C THR A 617 9.29 -19.67 9.35
N ILE A 618 9.84 -19.08 8.29
CA ILE A 618 11.28 -18.86 8.14
C ILE A 618 11.51 -17.39 7.81
N GLU A 619 12.60 -16.85 8.30
CA GLU A 619 13.01 -15.49 8.01
C GLU A 619 14.54 -15.44 7.88
N SER A 620 15.02 -14.68 6.91
CA SER A 620 16.43 -14.32 6.77
C SER A 620 16.54 -12.84 6.47
N ASN A 621 17.30 -12.12 7.26
CA ASN A 621 17.57 -10.70 7.06
C ASN A 621 19.09 -10.50 6.99
N SER A 622 19.56 -9.85 5.92
CA SER A 622 20.96 -9.50 5.73
C SER A 622 21.05 -7.99 5.51
N VAL A 623 21.92 -7.35 6.26
CA VAL A 623 22.23 -5.92 6.14
C VAL A 623 23.72 -5.80 5.83
N ASP A 624 24.03 -5.28 4.66
CA ASP A 624 25.39 -4.93 4.23
C ASP A 624 25.45 -3.43 3.98
N GLY A 625 26.44 -2.76 4.54
CA GLY A 625 26.57 -1.32 4.39
C GLY A 625 28.00 -0.83 4.57
N SER A 626 28.26 0.31 3.94
CA SER A 626 29.54 0.99 4.03
C SER A 626 29.32 2.50 4.19
N ARG A 627 30.24 3.15 4.91
CA ARG A 627 30.24 4.57 5.14
C ARG A 627 31.62 5.15 4.85
N TYR A 628 31.68 6.08 3.94
CA TYR A 628 32.90 6.74 3.52
C TYR A 628 32.85 8.22 3.90
N GLY A 629 33.98 8.73 4.36
CA GLY A 629 34.15 10.16 4.63
C GLY A 629 35.20 10.77 3.72
N SER A 630 35.04 12.02 3.38
CA SER A 630 36.06 12.86 2.76
C SER A 630 36.01 14.26 3.37
N VAL A 631 37.13 14.94 3.49
CA VAL A 631 37.28 16.24 4.17
C VAL A 631 38.19 17.16 3.38
N GLY A 632 38.19 18.45 3.72
CA GLY A 632 39.04 19.43 3.08
C GLY A 632 38.46 19.93 1.76
N TYR A 633 37.29 20.55 1.87
CA TYR A 633 36.63 21.21 0.75
C TYR A 633 36.92 22.69 0.74
N TYR A 634 37.22 23.27 -0.43
CA TYR A 634 37.51 24.70 -0.58
C TYR A 634 36.25 25.50 -0.99
N SER A 635 35.17 24.84 -1.30
CA SER A 635 33.91 25.45 -1.73
C SER A 635 32.75 24.68 -1.15
N ASP A 636 31.64 25.35 -0.90
CA ASP A 636 30.37 24.74 -0.48
C ASP A 636 29.37 24.50 -1.65
N ASN A 637 29.74 24.91 -2.87
CA ASN A 637 28.87 24.72 -4.03
C ASN A 637 29.01 23.37 -4.69
N VAL A 638 30.13 22.67 -4.48
CA VAL A 638 30.41 21.36 -5.12
C VAL A 638 30.92 20.37 -4.07
N ALA A 639 30.07 19.45 -3.69
CA ALA A 639 30.39 18.38 -2.76
C ALA A 639 30.58 17.05 -3.52
N HIS A 640 31.83 16.75 -3.90
CA HIS A 640 32.18 15.50 -4.57
C HIS A 640 33.49 14.95 -4.01
N PRO A 641 33.61 13.63 -3.72
CA PRO A 641 34.83 13.06 -3.12
C PRO A 641 36.14 13.38 -3.87
N LEU A 642 36.08 13.48 -5.20
CA LEU A 642 37.23 13.84 -6.01
C LEU A 642 37.79 15.26 -5.76
N LEU A 643 37.01 16.13 -5.13
CA LEU A 643 37.37 17.51 -4.80
C LEU A 643 37.81 17.68 -3.36
N ALA A 644 37.84 16.60 -2.60
CA ALA A 644 38.32 16.60 -1.23
C ALA A 644 39.84 16.69 -1.21
N GLY A 645 40.38 17.59 -0.37
CA GLY A 645 41.83 17.69 -0.18
C GLY A 645 42.40 16.57 0.68
N ASN A 646 41.57 15.94 1.50
CA ASN A 646 41.97 14.94 2.49
C ASN A 646 40.86 13.94 2.78
N TYR A 647 41.24 12.88 3.51
CA TYR A 647 40.32 11.89 4.04
C TYR A 647 40.41 11.86 5.58
N PRO A 648 39.34 11.41 6.29
CA PRO A 648 39.38 11.20 7.72
C PRO A 648 40.49 10.20 8.11
N THR A 649 41.08 10.41 9.26
CA THR A 649 42.01 9.40 9.84
C THR A 649 41.17 8.22 10.34
N GLY A 650 41.42 7.05 9.79
CA GLY A 650 40.72 5.84 10.17
C GLY A 650 40.16 5.03 8.98
N LYS A 651 39.66 3.84 9.26
CA LYS A 651 39.06 2.98 8.27
C LYS A 651 37.65 3.45 7.96
N PRO A 652 37.14 3.23 6.74
CA PRO A 652 35.71 3.37 6.45
C PRO A 652 34.86 2.57 7.43
N GLY A 653 33.71 3.13 7.83
CA GLY A 653 32.73 2.40 8.62
C GLY A 653 31.99 1.36 7.78
N GLY A 654 31.49 0.34 8.41
CA GLY A 654 30.69 -0.69 7.74
C GLY A 654 29.79 -1.44 8.71
N VAL A 655 28.79 -2.09 8.17
CA VAL A 655 27.93 -3.03 8.86
C VAL A 655 27.72 -4.25 7.96
N ASP A 656 27.91 -5.44 8.53
CA ASP A 656 27.57 -6.70 7.89
C ASP A 656 26.91 -7.57 8.96
N ASN A 657 25.60 -7.61 8.93
CA ASN A 657 24.78 -8.33 9.89
C ASN A 657 23.85 -9.28 9.16
N LYS A 658 23.81 -10.53 9.63
CA LYS A 658 22.87 -11.54 9.13
C LYS A 658 22.11 -12.17 10.29
N TYR A 659 20.81 -12.23 10.14
CA TYR A 659 19.89 -12.87 11.07
C TYR A 659 19.06 -13.90 10.32
N ASN A 660 18.93 -15.11 10.89
CA ASN A 660 18.02 -16.14 10.41
C ASN A 660 17.11 -16.59 11.56
N GLY A 661 15.86 -16.76 11.28
CA GLY A 661 14.85 -17.20 12.24
C GLY A 661 13.98 -18.30 11.66
N ALA A 662 13.55 -19.22 12.53
CA ALA A 662 12.53 -20.21 12.21
C ALA A 662 11.56 -20.30 13.39
N GLY A 663 10.28 -20.45 13.10
CA GLY A 663 9.22 -20.59 14.09
C GLY A 663 8.27 -21.70 13.70
N PHE A 664 7.72 -22.38 14.70
CA PHE A 664 6.67 -23.37 14.53
C PHE A 664 5.51 -23.01 15.44
N PHE A 665 4.30 -23.21 14.98
CA PHE A 665 3.09 -22.95 15.79
C PHE A 665 2.00 -23.97 15.51
N VAL A 666 1.18 -24.20 16.53
CA VAL A 666 -0.06 -24.99 16.48
C VAL A 666 -1.14 -24.19 17.20
N ASN A 667 -2.33 -24.13 16.63
CA ASN A 667 -3.46 -23.40 17.19
C ASN A 667 -4.77 -24.22 17.05
#